data_e435f9cdef47daeb6ddecd7cb9cdd0ac
#
_entry.id   e435f9cdef47daeb6ddecd7cb9cdd0ac
#
_cell.length_a   1.000
_cell.length_b   1.000
_cell.length_c   1.000
_cell.angle_alpha   90.00
_cell.angle_beta   90.00
_cell.angle_gamma   90.00
#
_symmetry.space_group_name_H-M   'P 1'
#
loop_
_entity.id
_entity.type
_entity.pdbx_description
1 polymer ?
#
loop_
_entity_poly.entity_id
_entity_poly.type
_entity_poly.pdbx_seq_one_letter_code
_entity_poly.pdbx_strand_id
1 'polypeptide(L)'
;MIHNETRVNQKADDERALEQRYLTMLHERLDGLRATAAAGLAEALLRDDPEPGARADRDAVAARHADQLTRVDAVRDRLMFGRLDLADGERRYIGRMGLLDPDADYDPLLIDWRAPAARPFYLATGATPLGVARRRHIRTVGRRVTHLDDETLDTGALGDGVLGLLTLDGLGAAEDTAEEMGEDREAAWATVAVSPASAQTPSGEVARGTLVGEAALLNTLAAHRTGRMRDIVATIQSEQDRIIRSDQDGILVVDGGPGTGKTTVALHRAAFLLYSRREHLARRGVLIIGPNPAFLRYIEHVLPSLGETGVLLSTIGDLFPGVRGRQPESTLAAAVKGRSAMVDVLTAAVRDRQRLPDIPLEITVADGIARLDETIVVPARAAARLTGRPHNLARPVFVREVIAALTRQIADRYESSIDEVDIPDFVDDFMLWPDTDAARDNLDDSEANDADWASAARAAATAAASQPVLDAADLADLRRDLSSDPRLAAAIDRLWPLLTPQELLTDLFADDDALRRAAPDLTDAERAALRREPGGGWTPADAPLLDEAAELLGDDPRLAIDAAVAEQLERRERAEYAGGVLDILSRGDTEDPDGEVLMATDLIDADRFGERHAEIDTRSTAERAAADRGWTFGHVIVDEAQELSAMAWRMVMRRCPSRSMTIVGDVAQTGDAAGTSSWARVLAPYVGTRFVLERLTVNYRTGAEIMAVAGDVLAMQGRGLRAPRSVRRSGHVPWRLAVPEGDLEPRLARLVAEEHAACGGGRLAVIVPTSRREQLAGVVGSAAAGPAASGDPGTTDAGTTDAGTTRAGTAGKAGTAGGEDSSAEDPVVVLTVREAKGLEFDAVIVVEPERILAESPRGAGDLYVALTRPTNQLGVVHVEELPAVLDRLRPRGLPA
;
A
#
# COMPACT_ATOMS: atom_id res chain seq x y z
N MET A 1 -14.44 20.74 57.51
CA MET A 1 -13.68 20.33 56.35
C MET A 1 -13.39 18.82 56.32
N ILE A 2 -12.78 18.23 57.33
CA ILE A 2 -12.37 16.80 57.33
C ILE A 2 -13.52 15.81 57.11
N HIS A 3 -14.74 16.07 57.65
CA HIS A 3 -15.91 15.21 57.47
C HIS A 3 -16.48 15.21 56.05
N ASN A 4 -16.31 16.29 55.31
CA ASN A 4 -16.78 16.42 53.92
C ASN A 4 -15.81 15.75 52.94
N GLU A 5 -14.52 15.84 53.19
CA GLU A 5 -13.48 15.17 52.39
C GLU A 5 -13.56 13.63 52.53
N THR A 6 -13.83 13.12 53.73
CA THR A 6 -13.98 11.69 53.98
C THR A 6 -15.21 11.13 53.21
N ARG A 7 -16.33 11.87 53.20
CA ARG A 7 -17.54 11.48 52.45
C ARG A 7 -17.34 11.51 50.93
N VAL A 8 -16.63 12.50 50.41
CA VAL A 8 -16.33 12.62 48.99
C VAL A 8 -15.43 11.46 48.54
N ASN A 9 -14.37 11.17 49.27
CA ASN A 9 -13.47 10.07 48.99
C ASN A 9 -14.19 8.70 49.08
N GLN A 10 -15.08 8.50 50.05
CA GLN A 10 -15.85 7.25 50.19
C GLN A 10 -16.79 7.05 49.01
N LYS A 11 -17.47 8.11 48.54
CA LYS A 11 -18.34 8.04 47.34
C LYS A 11 -17.54 7.72 46.06
N ALA A 12 -16.35 8.28 45.91
CA ALA A 12 -15.48 7.99 44.76
C ALA A 12 -14.98 6.54 44.77
N ASP A 13 -14.68 5.99 45.93
CA ASP A 13 -14.26 4.59 46.08
C ASP A 13 -15.43 3.62 45.84
N ASP A 14 -16.65 3.95 46.28
CA ASP A 14 -17.84 3.15 46.00
C ASP A 14 -18.17 3.12 44.49
N GLU A 15 -18.07 4.26 43.83
CA GLU A 15 -18.25 4.34 42.34
C GLU A 15 -17.18 3.56 41.59
N ARG A 16 -15.91 3.66 42.00
CA ARG A 16 -14.84 2.87 41.41
C ARG A 16 -15.06 1.37 41.63
N ALA A 17 -15.54 0.96 42.80
CA ALA A 17 -15.87 -0.44 43.08
C ALA A 17 -17.02 -0.95 42.22
N LEU A 18 -17.98 -0.10 41.88
CA LEU A 18 -19.08 -0.44 40.97
C LEU A 18 -18.58 -0.69 39.56
N GLU A 19 -17.77 0.24 39.01
CA GLU A 19 -17.19 0.10 37.66
C GLU A 19 -16.23 -1.10 37.60
N GLN A 20 -15.51 -1.38 38.68
CA GLN A 20 -14.62 -2.55 38.75
C GLN A 20 -15.42 -3.87 38.71
N ARG A 21 -16.54 -3.97 39.38
CA ARG A 21 -17.41 -5.17 39.31
C ARG A 21 -17.96 -5.35 37.89
N TYR A 22 -18.38 -4.26 37.25
CA TYR A 22 -18.89 -4.32 35.89
C TYR A 22 -17.79 -4.74 34.91
N LEU A 23 -16.59 -4.17 34.99
CA LEU A 23 -15.43 -4.57 34.21
C LEU A 23 -15.08 -6.05 34.40
N THR A 24 -15.18 -6.56 35.62
CA THR A 24 -14.91 -7.97 35.92
C THR A 24 -15.92 -8.87 35.20
N MET A 25 -17.19 -8.55 35.22
CA MET A 25 -18.24 -9.28 34.50
C MET A 25 -18.01 -9.26 32.99
N LEU A 26 -17.62 -8.11 32.39
CA LEU A 26 -17.29 -8.02 30.98
C LEU A 26 -16.08 -8.90 30.61
N HIS A 27 -15.07 -8.97 31.49
CA HIS A 27 -13.92 -9.84 31.27
C HIS A 27 -14.26 -11.33 31.38
N GLU A 28 -15.13 -11.71 32.30
CA GLU A 28 -15.63 -13.09 32.39
C GLU A 28 -16.35 -13.49 31.11
N ARG A 29 -17.16 -12.58 30.54
CA ARG A 29 -17.82 -12.80 29.25
C ARG A 29 -16.81 -12.92 28.12
N LEU A 30 -15.82 -12.04 28.06
CA LEU A 30 -14.75 -12.05 27.05
C LEU A 30 -13.91 -13.33 27.13
N ASP A 31 -13.56 -13.77 28.35
CA ASP A 31 -12.84 -15.04 28.60
C ASP A 31 -13.67 -16.24 28.12
N GLY A 32 -14.99 -16.21 28.29
CA GLY A 32 -15.91 -17.22 27.74
C GLY A 32 -15.88 -17.28 26.21
N LEU A 33 -15.95 -16.12 25.54
CA LEU A 33 -15.84 -16.03 24.08
C LEU A 33 -14.47 -16.54 23.59
N ARG A 34 -13.40 -16.20 24.31
CA ARG A 34 -12.04 -16.66 24.02
C ARG A 34 -11.94 -18.18 24.15
N ALA A 35 -12.47 -18.74 25.25
CA ALA A 35 -12.45 -20.18 25.47
C ALA A 35 -13.23 -20.92 24.38
N THR A 36 -14.39 -20.42 23.97
CA THR A 36 -15.19 -21.00 22.88
C THR A 36 -14.43 -20.96 21.55
N ALA A 37 -13.79 -19.84 21.24
CA ALA A 37 -12.99 -19.70 20.00
C ALA A 37 -11.75 -20.64 20.04
N ALA A 38 -11.08 -20.74 21.19
CA ALA A 38 -9.93 -21.64 21.37
C ALA A 38 -10.32 -23.10 21.24
N ALA A 39 -11.45 -23.50 21.85
CA ALA A 39 -11.99 -24.84 21.73
C ALA A 39 -12.39 -25.18 20.29
N GLY A 40 -13.06 -24.23 19.59
CA GLY A 40 -13.43 -24.40 18.19
C GLY A 40 -12.21 -24.49 17.25
N LEU A 41 -11.16 -23.71 17.52
CA LEU A 41 -9.88 -23.83 16.78
C LEU A 41 -9.21 -25.19 17.02
N ALA A 42 -9.13 -25.60 18.28
CA ALA A 42 -8.55 -26.91 18.64
C ALA A 42 -9.35 -28.07 18.02
N GLU A 43 -10.68 -28.02 18.09
CA GLU A 43 -11.56 -28.99 17.44
C GLU A 43 -11.35 -29.02 15.92
N ALA A 44 -11.31 -27.84 15.26
CA ALA A 44 -11.06 -27.78 13.84
C ALA A 44 -9.71 -28.39 13.46
N LEU A 45 -8.64 -28.10 14.21
CA LEU A 45 -7.29 -28.63 13.96
C LEU A 45 -7.16 -30.14 14.26
N LEU A 46 -8.00 -30.68 15.15
CA LEU A 46 -8.00 -32.11 15.50
C LEU A 46 -8.84 -32.96 14.54
N ARG A 47 -9.68 -32.36 13.71
CA ARG A 47 -10.42 -33.10 12.67
C ARG A 47 -9.46 -33.62 11.64
N ASP A 48 -9.27 -34.92 11.63
CA ASP A 48 -8.53 -35.63 10.60
C ASP A 48 -9.53 -36.04 9.50
N ASP A 49 -9.91 -35.06 8.68
CA ASP A 49 -10.84 -35.30 7.58
C ASP A 49 -10.05 -35.79 6.36
N PRO A 50 -10.25 -37.06 5.93
CA PRO A 50 -9.56 -37.59 4.76
C PRO A 50 -10.00 -36.95 3.45
N GLU A 51 -11.21 -36.34 3.44
CA GLU A 51 -11.76 -35.64 2.28
C GLU A 51 -11.23 -34.20 2.18
N PRO A 52 -10.69 -33.81 1.05
CA PRO A 52 -10.11 -32.50 0.88
C PRO A 52 -11.12 -31.34 0.89
N GLY A 53 -12.38 -31.56 0.49
CA GLY A 53 -13.45 -30.57 0.69
C GLY A 53 -13.69 -30.28 2.18
N ALA A 54 -13.68 -31.32 3.01
CA ALA A 54 -13.79 -31.21 4.46
C ALA A 54 -12.55 -30.56 5.09
N ARG A 55 -11.35 -30.74 4.50
CA ARG A 55 -10.13 -30.01 4.91
C ARG A 55 -10.27 -28.51 4.67
N ALA A 56 -10.80 -28.10 3.52
CA ALA A 56 -11.02 -26.71 3.19
C ALA A 56 -12.03 -26.04 4.15
N ASP A 57 -13.13 -26.71 4.45
CA ASP A 57 -14.11 -26.26 5.45
C ASP A 57 -13.49 -26.21 6.84
N ARG A 58 -12.69 -27.20 7.22
CA ARG A 58 -11.92 -27.22 8.46
C ARG A 58 -10.98 -26.01 8.57
N ASP A 59 -10.18 -25.76 7.53
CA ASP A 59 -9.21 -24.67 7.52
C ASP A 59 -9.89 -23.30 7.54
N ALA A 60 -11.03 -23.16 6.85
CA ALA A 60 -11.87 -21.95 6.92
C ALA A 60 -12.47 -21.73 8.32
N VAL A 61 -12.90 -22.82 8.99
CA VAL A 61 -13.38 -22.78 10.38
C VAL A 61 -12.23 -22.46 11.33
N ALA A 62 -11.08 -23.08 11.16
CA ALA A 62 -9.87 -22.82 11.96
C ALA A 62 -9.42 -21.36 11.82
N ALA A 63 -9.34 -20.84 10.60
CA ALA A 63 -9.00 -19.44 10.31
C ALA A 63 -9.97 -18.45 10.98
N ARG A 64 -11.28 -18.74 10.95
CA ARG A 64 -12.31 -17.92 11.60
C ARG A 64 -12.11 -17.87 13.11
N HIS A 65 -11.84 -19.01 13.74
CA HIS A 65 -11.61 -19.07 15.18
C HIS A 65 -10.28 -18.40 15.58
N ALA A 66 -9.22 -18.57 14.77
CA ALA A 66 -7.95 -17.90 14.98
C ALA A 66 -8.09 -16.36 14.89
N ASP A 67 -8.82 -15.86 13.90
CA ASP A 67 -9.12 -14.44 13.75
C ASP A 67 -9.96 -13.90 14.92
N GLN A 68 -10.92 -14.68 15.39
CA GLN A 68 -11.71 -14.33 16.58
C GLN A 68 -10.85 -14.26 17.84
N LEU A 69 -9.91 -15.21 18.03
CA LEU A 69 -8.96 -15.19 19.15
C LEU A 69 -8.08 -13.94 19.10
N THR A 70 -7.53 -13.63 17.94
CA THR A 70 -6.69 -12.45 17.73
C THR A 70 -7.43 -11.16 18.08
N ARG A 71 -8.70 -11.03 17.67
CA ARG A 71 -9.54 -9.86 18.01
C ARG A 71 -9.83 -9.76 19.50
N VAL A 72 -10.16 -10.87 20.14
CA VAL A 72 -10.45 -10.90 21.60
C VAL A 72 -9.19 -10.55 22.41
N ASP A 73 -8.04 -11.13 22.04
CA ASP A 73 -6.78 -10.88 22.75
C ASP A 73 -6.30 -9.43 22.56
N ALA A 74 -6.52 -8.82 21.39
CA ALA A 74 -6.13 -7.43 21.09
C ALA A 74 -6.86 -6.38 21.96
N VAL A 75 -8.12 -6.64 22.34
CA VAL A 75 -8.92 -5.68 23.13
C VAL A 75 -8.89 -5.94 24.64
N ARG A 76 -8.28 -7.06 25.08
CA ARG A 76 -8.34 -7.57 26.44
C ARG A 76 -7.88 -6.57 27.51
N ASP A 77 -6.80 -5.83 27.24
CA ASP A 77 -6.22 -4.93 28.26
C ASP A 77 -6.96 -3.59 28.39
N ARG A 78 -7.82 -3.26 27.45
CA ARG A 78 -8.52 -1.97 27.37
C ARG A 78 -9.94 -2.11 26.85
N LEU A 79 -10.66 -3.10 27.33
CA LEU A 79 -11.97 -3.50 26.82
C LEU A 79 -12.99 -2.37 26.88
N MET A 80 -13.14 -1.72 28.04
CA MET A 80 -14.11 -0.67 28.32
C MET A 80 -13.38 0.65 28.62
N PHE A 81 -13.90 1.77 28.13
CA PHE A 81 -13.31 3.09 28.37
C PHE A 81 -14.33 4.20 28.65
N GLY A 82 -15.62 3.95 28.51
CA GLY A 82 -16.63 4.97 28.72
C GLY A 82 -17.97 4.48 29.21
N ARG A 83 -18.72 5.38 29.82
CA ARG A 83 -20.13 5.21 30.19
C ARG A 83 -20.92 6.49 29.94
N LEU A 84 -22.10 6.35 29.36
CA LEU A 84 -23.11 7.39 29.28
C LEU A 84 -24.22 7.09 30.29
N ASP A 85 -24.56 8.06 31.12
CA ASP A 85 -25.79 8.10 31.89
C ASP A 85 -26.75 9.01 31.12
N LEU A 86 -27.81 8.44 30.55
CA LEU A 86 -28.81 9.18 29.82
C LEU A 86 -29.82 9.89 30.72
N ALA A 87 -30.50 10.88 30.19
CA ALA A 87 -31.51 11.66 30.96
C ALA A 87 -32.73 10.83 31.40
N ASP A 88 -33.02 9.74 30.71
CA ASP A 88 -34.07 8.77 31.03
C ASP A 88 -33.67 7.77 32.13
N GLY A 89 -32.39 7.82 32.58
CA GLY A 89 -31.84 6.93 33.59
C GLY A 89 -31.16 5.68 33.04
N GLU A 90 -31.20 5.45 31.73
CA GLU A 90 -30.49 4.35 31.09
C GLU A 90 -28.96 4.56 31.19
N ARG A 91 -28.20 3.47 31.32
CA ARG A 91 -26.75 3.47 31.33
C ARG A 91 -26.21 2.68 30.16
N ARG A 92 -25.31 3.27 29.42
CA ARG A 92 -24.67 2.64 28.24
C ARG A 92 -23.15 2.64 28.41
N TYR A 93 -22.59 1.45 28.44
CA TYR A 93 -21.13 1.27 28.49
C TYR A 93 -20.55 1.20 27.07
N ILE A 94 -19.39 1.83 26.87
CA ILE A 94 -18.74 1.97 25.58
C ILE A 94 -17.35 1.37 25.65
N GLY A 95 -17.01 0.54 24.67
CA GLY A 95 -15.74 -0.17 24.60
C GLY A 95 -15.24 -0.36 23.17
N ARG A 96 -14.16 -1.13 23.05
CA ARG A 96 -13.51 -1.42 21.76
C ARG A 96 -14.16 -2.55 20.97
N MET A 97 -14.99 -3.34 21.64
CA MET A 97 -15.73 -4.45 21.05
C MET A 97 -17.16 -4.44 21.64
N GLY A 98 -18.14 -4.79 20.83
CA GLY A 98 -19.49 -5.02 21.30
C GLY A 98 -19.62 -6.37 22.00
N LEU A 99 -20.23 -6.39 23.20
CA LEU A 99 -20.58 -7.59 23.93
C LEU A 99 -22.07 -7.59 24.21
N LEU A 100 -22.73 -8.72 23.91
CA LEU A 100 -24.14 -8.92 24.11
C LEU A 100 -24.40 -9.92 25.25
N ASP A 101 -25.52 -9.75 25.95
CA ASP A 101 -25.97 -10.68 26.95
C ASP A 101 -26.86 -11.76 26.28
N PRO A 102 -26.43 -13.02 26.20
CA PRO A 102 -27.27 -14.07 25.61
C PRO A 102 -28.47 -14.46 26.49
N ASP A 103 -28.39 -14.16 27.78
CA ASP A 103 -29.42 -14.52 28.73
C ASP A 103 -30.53 -13.45 28.87
N ALA A 104 -30.26 -12.24 28.31
CA ALA A 104 -31.16 -11.07 28.36
C ALA A 104 -31.49 -10.57 26.92
N ASP A 105 -32.01 -11.43 26.05
CA ASP A 105 -32.46 -11.12 24.70
C ASP A 105 -31.42 -10.38 23.84
N TYR A 106 -30.14 -10.71 24.08
CA TYR A 106 -28.99 -10.07 23.42
C TYR A 106 -28.86 -8.56 23.70
N ASP A 107 -29.32 -8.10 24.86
CA ASP A 107 -29.08 -6.72 25.27
C ASP A 107 -27.56 -6.37 25.27
N PRO A 108 -27.19 -5.15 24.87
CA PRO A 108 -25.81 -4.77 24.79
C PRO A 108 -25.20 -4.51 26.18
N LEU A 109 -24.34 -5.42 26.65
CA LEU A 109 -23.50 -5.21 27.83
C LEU A 109 -22.42 -4.15 27.58
N LEU A 110 -21.84 -4.15 26.36
CA LEU A 110 -20.83 -3.19 25.95
C LEU A 110 -21.08 -2.81 24.51
N ILE A 111 -21.23 -1.52 24.25
CA ILE A 111 -21.46 -0.97 22.91
C ILE A 111 -20.12 -0.71 22.26
N ASP A 112 -19.95 -1.23 21.04
CA ASP A 112 -18.79 -0.91 20.20
C ASP A 112 -18.74 0.60 19.91
N TRP A 113 -17.58 1.22 20.06
CA TRP A 113 -17.37 2.65 19.83
C TRP A 113 -17.77 3.10 18.42
N ARG A 114 -17.70 2.18 17.43
CA ARG A 114 -18.05 2.44 16.03
C ARG A 114 -19.56 2.49 15.80
N ALA A 115 -20.32 1.86 16.66
CA ALA A 115 -21.78 1.81 16.53
C ALA A 115 -22.41 3.21 16.64
N PRO A 116 -23.53 3.49 15.93
CA PRO A 116 -24.25 4.75 16.05
C PRO A 116 -24.65 5.11 17.48
N ALA A 117 -24.99 4.11 18.31
CA ALA A 117 -25.39 4.28 19.71
C ALA A 117 -24.26 4.83 20.61
N ALA A 118 -22.98 4.69 20.21
CA ALA A 118 -21.84 5.26 20.92
C ALA A 118 -21.57 6.74 20.57
N ARG A 119 -22.17 7.26 19.50
CA ARG A 119 -21.90 8.61 18.96
C ARG A 119 -22.10 9.74 19.98
N PRO A 120 -23.11 9.72 20.88
CA PRO A 120 -23.27 10.77 21.89
C PRO A 120 -22.07 10.90 22.84
N PHE A 121 -21.28 9.82 23.02
CA PHE A 121 -20.05 9.88 23.83
C PHE A 121 -19.02 10.87 23.27
N TYR A 122 -19.00 11.11 21.96
CA TYR A 122 -18.03 11.97 21.28
C TYR A 122 -18.60 13.35 20.93
N LEU A 123 -19.92 13.48 20.79
CA LEU A 123 -20.56 14.69 20.29
C LEU A 123 -21.33 15.48 21.34
N ALA A 124 -21.77 14.86 22.44
CA ALA A 124 -22.55 15.55 23.45
C ALA A 124 -21.70 16.62 24.13
N THR A 125 -22.25 17.83 24.24
CA THR A 125 -21.66 18.99 24.94
C THR A 125 -22.72 19.62 25.83
N GLY A 126 -22.34 20.50 26.76
CA GLY A 126 -23.31 21.25 27.57
C GLY A 126 -24.31 22.05 26.73
N ALA A 127 -23.90 22.53 25.51
CA ALA A 127 -24.79 23.23 24.59
C ALA A 127 -25.71 22.27 23.80
N THR A 128 -25.29 21.02 23.58
CA THR A 128 -26.03 20.02 22.81
C THR A 128 -25.87 18.66 23.50
N PRO A 129 -26.64 18.38 24.54
CA PRO A 129 -26.45 17.21 25.40
C PRO A 129 -26.79 15.86 24.75
N LEU A 130 -27.53 15.85 23.64
CA LEU A 130 -27.95 14.63 22.91
C LEU A 130 -28.58 13.55 23.80
N GLY A 131 -29.33 13.95 24.83
CA GLY A 131 -29.92 13.04 25.79
C GLY A 131 -28.98 12.50 26.87
N VAL A 132 -27.75 12.97 26.94
CA VAL A 132 -26.75 12.55 27.91
C VAL A 132 -26.79 13.49 29.13
N ALA A 133 -27.00 12.96 30.30
CA ALA A 133 -26.92 13.70 31.56
C ALA A 133 -25.49 13.74 32.12
N ARG A 134 -24.79 12.61 32.03
CA ARG A 134 -23.38 12.50 32.46
C ARG A 134 -22.61 11.59 31.53
N ARG A 135 -21.40 12.04 31.16
CA ARG A 135 -20.39 11.24 30.48
C ARG A 135 -19.28 10.89 31.47
N ARG A 136 -18.94 9.61 31.56
CA ARG A 136 -17.83 9.10 32.37
C ARG A 136 -16.75 8.48 31.48
N HIS A 137 -15.53 8.98 31.61
CA HIS A 137 -14.34 8.33 31.07
C HIS A 137 -13.77 7.37 32.09
N ILE A 138 -13.56 6.11 31.67
CA ILE A 138 -13.09 5.02 32.53
C ILE A 138 -11.72 4.60 32.05
N ARG A 139 -10.68 4.74 32.90
CA ARG A 139 -9.36 4.24 32.57
C ARG A 139 -9.12 2.89 33.18
N THR A 140 -8.66 1.97 32.35
CA THR A 140 -8.34 0.62 32.76
C THR A 140 -6.89 0.30 32.46
N VAL A 141 -6.26 -0.53 33.28
CA VAL A 141 -4.96 -1.17 33.04
C VAL A 141 -5.18 -2.66 33.29
N GLY A 142 -5.17 -3.44 32.21
CA GLY A 142 -5.61 -4.81 32.26
C GLY A 142 -7.04 -4.90 32.78
N ARG A 143 -7.25 -5.70 33.84
CA ARG A 143 -8.57 -5.92 34.44
C ARG A 143 -8.90 -4.97 35.61
N ARG A 144 -8.17 -3.85 35.76
CA ARG A 144 -8.35 -2.92 36.89
C ARG A 144 -8.75 -1.54 36.42
N VAL A 145 -9.78 -0.98 37.02
CA VAL A 145 -10.15 0.44 36.89
C VAL A 145 -9.16 1.28 37.70
N THR A 146 -8.46 2.17 37.04
CA THR A 146 -7.43 3.01 37.67
C THR A 146 -7.91 4.44 37.93
N HIS A 147 -8.77 4.98 37.07
CA HIS A 147 -9.25 6.35 37.20
C HIS A 147 -10.63 6.53 36.56
N LEU A 148 -11.42 7.46 37.11
CA LEU A 148 -12.72 7.89 36.62
C LEU A 148 -12.71 9.41 36.46
N ASP A 149 -13.08 9.88 35.27
CA ASP A 149 -13.27 11.31 34.97
C ASP A 149 -14.73 11.53 34.56
N ASP A 150 -15.50 12.29 35.35
CA ASP A 150 -16.91 12.57 35.13
C ASP A 150 -17.10 13.97 34.53
N GLU A 151 -17.93 14.04 33.52
CA GLU A 151 -18.38 15.30 32.90
C GLU A 151 -19.92 15.32 32.96
N THR A 152 -20.47 16.28 33.70
CA THR A 152 -21.91 16.50 33.79
C THR A 152 -22.30 17.48 32.69
N LEU A 153 -23.22 17.09 31.84
CA LEU A 153 -23.74 17.91 30.77
C LEU A 153 -25.01 18.59 31.28
N ASP A 154 -24.86 19.83 31.74
CA ASP A 154 -25.89 20.57 32.40
C ASP A 154 -27.06 20.90 31.44
N THR A 155 -28.24 20.33 31.72
CA THR A 155 -29.49 20.62 30.98
C THR A 155 -30.20 21.89 31.50
N GLY A 156 -29.55 22.61 32.39
CA GLY A 156 -30.20 23.70 33.15
C GLY A 156 -29.87 25.08 32.70
N ALA A 157 -30.22 25.52 31.49
CA ALA A 157 -30.44 26.93 31.15
C ALA A 157 -30.92 27.20 29.69
N LEU A 158 -31.80 26.37 29.12
CA LEU A 158 -32.55 26.76 27.94
C LEU A 158 -34.01 26.50 28.19
N GLY A 159 -34.74 27.61 28.50
CA GLY A 159 -36.15 27.60 28.67
C GLY A 159 -36.93 26.99 27.51
N ASP A 160 -38.14 26.56 27.82
CA ASP A 160 -39.17 25.86 27.06
C ASP A 160 -39.49 26.40 25.63
N GLY A 161 -38.49 26.65 24.79
CA GLY A 161 -38.70 27.29 23.49
C GLY A 161 -38.25 26.58 22.23
N VAL A 162 -37.43 25.49 22.28
CA VAL A 162 -36.84 24.86 21.10
C VAL A 162 -36.99 23.32 21.04
N LEU A 163 -37.90 22.77 21.79
CA LEU A 163 -38.14 21.30 21.80
C LEU A 163 -38.98 20.80 20.58
N GLY A 164 -39.14 21.59 19.54
CA GLY A 164 -40.06 21.31 18.44
C GLY A 164 -39.45 20.84 17.12
N LEU A 165 -38.13 20.67 16.96
CA LEU A 165 -37.58 20.47 15.59
C LEU A 165 -36.52 19.39 15.40
N LEU A 166 -36.29 18.49 16.33
CA LEU A 166 -35.41 17.32 16.14
C LEU A 166 -35.99 16.06 16.78
N THR A 167 -37.19 15.67 16.35
CA THR A 167 -37.66 14.31 16.54
C THR A 167 -36.99 13.41 15.51
N LEU A 168 -36.41 12.30 15.98
CA LEU A 168 -35.72 11.25 15.22
C LEU A 168 -36.68 10.41 14.33
N ASP A 169 -37.78 10.98 13.82
CA ASP A 169 -38.78 10.28 12.99
C ASP A 169 -38.54 10.38 11.48
N GLY A 170 -37.31 10.60 11.05
CA GLY A 170 -36.94 10.73 9.63
C GLY A 170 -36.12 9.59 9.02
N LEU A 171 -35.93 8.44 9.70
CA LEU A 171 -35.18 7.31 9.15
C LEU A 171 -35.95 5.99 9.32
N GLY A 172 -37.19 5.98 8.87
CA GLY A 172 -37.95 4.74 8.74
C GLY A 172 -39.00 4.90 7.67
N ALA A 173 -38.99 4.03 6.69
CA ALA A 173 -39.97 3.84 5.63
C ALA A 173 -39.84 4.76 4.41
N ALA A 174 -39.04 4.32 3.43
CA ALA A 174 -39.27 4.54 2.02
C ALA A 174 -39.01 3.23 1.26
N GLU A 175 -39.87 2.24 1.49
CA GLU A 175 -40.15 1.22 0.50
C GLU A 175 -41.52 1.60 -0.14
N ASP A 176 -41.59 1.40 -1.45
CA ASP A 176 -42.73 1.56 -2.33
C ASP A 176 -43.20 2.99 -2.65
N THR A 177 -42.64 3.53 -3.73
CA THR A 177 -43.40 4.01 -4.90
C THR A 177 -42.41 4.40 -5.99
N ALA A 178 -42.05 3.44 -6.83
CA ALA A 178 -41.55 3.68 -8.18
C ALA A 178 -42.79 3.71 -9.07
N GLU A 179 -43.10 4.88 -9.62
CA GLU A 179 -43.68 5.03 -10.97
C GLU A 179 -44.09 6.49 -11.19
N GLU A 180 -43.68 6.99 -12.37
CA GLU A 180 -44.09 8.24 -13.01
C GLU A 180 -43.55 9.56 -12.41
N MET A 181 -42.48 10.10 -13.05
CA MET A 181 -42.58 11.37 -13.82
C MET A 181 -41.20 11.76 -14.39
N GLY A 182 -41.17 11.87 -15.65
CA GLY A 182 -40.48 12.48 -16.73
C GLY A 182 -39.24 13.37 -16.51
N GLU A 183 -38.43 13.19 -17.51
CA GLU A 183 -37.35 14.04 -17.97
C GLU A 183 -37.60 15.54 -17.71
N ASP A 184 -36.70 16.16 -16.95
CA ASP A 184 -36.20 17.54 -17.07
C ASP A 184 -35.55 18.02 -15.76
N ARG A 185 -34.26 17.65 -15.53
CA ARG A 185 -33.39 18.31 -14.53
C ARG A 185 -31.89 18.21 -14.85
N GLU A 186 -31.53 18.42 -16.07
CA GLU A 186 -30.20 18.90 -16.42
C GLU A 186 -30.26 20.43 -16.53
N ALA A 187 -30.06 21.16 -15.46
CA ALA A 187 -29.61 22.56 -15.45
C ALA A 187 -29.85 23.23 -14.08
N ALA A 188 -29.19 22.82 -13.03
CA ALA A 188 -29.17 23.61 -11.79
C ALA A 188 -27.96 23.33 -10.85
N TRP A 189 -26.78 23.04 -11.38
CA TRP A 189 -25.55 22.91 -10.56
C TRP A 189 -24.41 23.83 -10.99
N ALA A 190 -24.70 24.93 -11.63
CA ALA A 190 -23.74 25.96 -11.89
C ALA A 190 -24.07 27.19 -11.00
N THR A 191 -23.05 27.63 -10.28
CA THR A 191 -23.00 28.91 -9.56
C THR A 191 -23.46 28.89 -8.11
N VAL A 192 -22.60 28.45 -7.18
CA VAL A 192 -22.43 29.10 -5.90
C VAL A 192 -20.98 29.54 -5.80
N ALA A 193 -20.73 30.72 -6.31
CA ALA A 193 -19.54 31.50 -6.00
C ALA A 193 -19.64 31.94 -4.54
N VAL A 194 -18.79 31.39 -3.66
CA VAL A 194 -18.62 31.91 -2.30
C VAL A 194 -17.74 33.13 -2.40
N SER A 195 -18.37 34.31 -2.32
CA SER A 195 -17.70 35.57 -2.02
C SER A 195 -17.02 35.50 -0.65
N PRO A 196 -15.80 36.03 -0.48
CA PRO A 196 -15.16 36.11 0.81
C PRO A 196 -15.76 37.29 1.59
N ALA A 197 -16.80 37.03 2.36
CA ALA A 197 -17.24 37.98 3.36
C ALA A 197 -16.28 37.97 4.54
N SER A 198 -15.63 39.10 4.75
CA SER A 198 -14.80 39.44 5.89
C SER A 198 -15.56 39.24 7.21
N ALA A 199 -15.36 38.09 7.86
CA ALA A 199 -15.73 37.92 9.26
C ALA A 199 -14.46 38.12 10.10
N GLN A 200 -14.33 39.35 10.65
CA GLN A 200 -13.47 39.60 11.81
C GLN A 200 -14.02 38.75 12.96
N THR A 201 -13.40 37.61 13.26
CA THR A 201 -13.62 36.92 14.53
C THR A 201 -12.71 37.54 15.59
N PRO A 202 -13.23 37.88 16.78
CA PRO A 202 -12.43 38.41 17.87
C PRO A 202 -11.43 37.30 18.32
N SER A 203 -10.20 37.74 18.56
CA SER A 203 -9.16 36.93 19.23
C SER A 203 -9.59 36.62 20.67
N GLY A 204 -10.38 35.57 20.83
CA GLY A 204 -10.82 35.05 22.13
C GLY A 204 -10.14 33.73 22.45
N GLU A 205 -9.65 33.63 23.67
CA GLU A 205 -9.28 32.34 24.30
C GLU A 205 -10.35 31.29 24.02
N VAL A 206 -9.95 30.06 23.79
CA VAL A 206 -10.92 28.93 23.77
C VAL A 206 -11.66 28.96 25.07
N ALA A 207 -12.96 29.19 25.01
CA ALA A 207 -13.79 29.11 26.19
C ALA A 207 -13.56 27.73 26.82
N ARG A 208 -13.10 27.68 28.08
CA ARG A 208 -13.02 26.45 28.86
C ARG A 208 -14.37 25.78 28.81
N GLY A 209 -14.42 24.52 28.32
CA GLY A 209 -15.67 23.75 28.17
C GLY A 209 -16.08 23.37 26.76
N THR A 210 -15.26 23.70 25.72
CA THR A 210 -15.52 23.29 24.33
C THR A 210 -14.90 21.93 23.98
N LEU A 211 -13.99 21.42 24.80
CA LEU A 211 -13.34 20.13 24.57
C LEU A 211 -14.13 18.99 25.23
N VAL A 212 -14.38 17.96 24.46
CA VAL A 212 -15.04 16.74 24.96
C VAL A 212 -14.06 15.95 25.84
N GLY A 213 -14.43 15.72 27.12
CA GLY A 213 -13.58 14.97 28.04
C GLY A 213 -12.23 15.64 28.33
N GLU A 214 -12.18 16.96 28.55
CA GLU A 214 -10.94 17.74 28.69
C GLU A 214 -9.96 17.11 29.71
N ALA A 215 -10.42 16.67 30.86
CA ALA A 215 -9.57 16.05 31.88
C ALA A 215 -8.96 14.73 31.40
N ALA A 216 -9.75 13.87 30.76
CA ALA A 216 -9.30 12.61 30.23
C ALA A 216 -8.29 12.82 29.09
N LEU A 217 -8.53 13.80 28.21
CA LEU A 217 -7.65 14.18 27.13
C LEU A 217 -6.30 14.69 27.66
N LEU A 218 -6.30 15.66 28.59
CA LEU A 218 -5.08 16.25 29.14
C LEU A 218 -4.22 15.21 29.87
N ASN A 219 -4.84 14.31 30.60
CA ASN A 219 -4.15 13.22 31.28
C ASN A 219 -3.54 12.20 30.27
N THR A 220 -4.22 11.92 29.14
CA THR A 220 -3.68 11.06 28.07
C THR A 220 -2.47 11.71 27.40
N LEU A 221 -2.52 13.02 27.17
CA LEU A 221 -1.45 13.80 26.57
C LEU A 221 -0.23 13.97 27.49
N ALA A 222 -0.42 13.92 28.81
CA ALA A 222 0.66 14.02 29.80
C ALA A 222 1.49 12.73 29.95
N ALA A 223 1.01 11.59 29.46
CA ALA A 223 1.69 10.30 29.58
C ALA A 223 2.95 10.23 28.67
N HIS A 224 4.06 9.67 29.21
CA HIS A 224 5.32 9.48 28.46
C HIS A 224 5.16 8.63 27.19
N ARG A 225 5.98 8.89 26.19
CA ARG A 225 6.00 8.17 24.90
C ARG A 225 6.71 6.82 25.06
N THR A 226 6.15 5.78 24.45
CA THR A 226 6.64 4.39 24.56
C THR A 226 7.23 3.84 23.25
N GLY A 227 7.41 4.67 22.21
CA GLY A 227 7.87 4.20 20.90
C GLY A 227 6.80 3.54 20.04
N ARG A 228 5.58 3.38 20.59
CA ARG A 228 4.41 2.85 19.89
C ARG A 228 3.27 3.85 19.96
N MET A 229 2.51 3.96 18.87
CA MET A 229 1.34 4.81 18.85
C MET A 229 0.27 4.22 19.80
N ARG A 230 -0.32 5.09 20.63
CA ARG A 230 -1.47 4.73 21.46
C ARG A 230 -2.76 5.08 20.71
N ASP A 231 -3.76 4.20 20.79
CA ASP A 231 -5.08 4.55 20.33
C ASP A 231 -5.70 5.63 21.25
N ILE A 232 -6.49 6.52 20.66
CA ILE A 232 -7.16 7.63 21.39
C ILE A 232 -8.69 7.50 21.36
N VAL A 233 -9.20 6.30 21.16
CA VAL A 233 -10.65 6.05 21.07
C VAL A 233 -11.43 6.73 22.18
N ALA A 234 -10.89 6.73 23.40
CA ALA A 234 -11.54 7.34 24.56
C ALA A 234 -11.57 8.88 24.54
N THR A 235 -10.78 9.53 23.69
CA THR A 235 -10.57 10.99 23.68
C THR A 235 -10.72 11.63 22.30
N ILE A 236 -11.38 10.95 21.37
CA ILE A 236 -11.70 11.49 20.03
C ILE A 236 -12.57 12.75 20.22
N GLN A 237 -12.17 13.82 19.56
CA GLN A 237 -12.88 15.09 19.59
C GLN A 237 -13.94 15.15 18.50
N SER A 238 -14.91 16.04 18.64
CA SER A 238 -16.06 16.13 17.73
C SER A 238 -15.70 16.40 16.27
N GLU A 239 -14.65 17.22 15.98
CA GLU A 239 -14.17 17.42 14.59
C GLU A 239 -13.56 16.16 14.02
N GLN A 240 -12.85 15.38 14.83
CA GLN A 240 -12.25 14.10 14.44
C GLN A 240 -13.31 13.03 14.22
N ASP A 241 -14.31 12.89 15.12
CA ASP A 241 -15.41 11.93 14.98
C ASP A 241 -16.21 12.18 13.70
N ARG A 242 -16.48 13.44 13.36
CA ARG A 242 -17.16 13.81 12.12
C ARG A 242 -16.42 13.29 10.88
N ILE A 243 -15.09 13.45 10.84
CA ILE A 243 -14.26 12.98 9.72
C ILE A 243 -14.17 11.45 9.70
N ILE A 244 -13.98 10.82 10.86
CA ILE A 244 -13.89 9.35 10.99
C ILE A 244 -15.16 8.69 10.45
N ARG A 245 -16.35 9.23 10.79
CA ARG A 245 -17.66 8.66 10.41
C ARG A 245 -18.24 9.24 9.12
N SER A 246 -17.49 10.07 8.39
CA SER A 246 -17.97 10.62 7.12
C SER A 246 -18.25 9.49 6.11
N ASP A 247 -19.46 9.43 5.59
CA ASP A 247 -19.92 8.49 4.54
C ASP A 247 -19.49 8.91 3.13
N GLN A 248 -18.52 9.81 3.04
CA GLN A 248 -18.04 10.33 1.76
C GLN A 248 -17.53 9.21 0.85
N ASP A 249 -18.18 9.01 -0.28
CA ASP A 249 -17.66 8.22 -1.37
C ASP A 249 -16.63 9.01 -2.19
N GLY A 250 -15.58 8.33 -2.67
CA GLY A 250 -14.51 8.95 -3.42
C GLY A 250 -13.34 9.39 -2.53
N ILE A 251 -12.73 10.54 -2.87
CA ILE A 251 -11.51 11.02 -2.18
C ILE A 251 -11.88 12.01 -1.08
N LEU A 252 -11.51 11.65 0.14
CA LEU A 252 -11.51 12.53 1.31
C LEU A 252 -10.08 12.96 1.62
N VAL A 253 -9.81 14.26 1.58
CA VAL A 253 -8.53 14.85 2.00
C VAL A 253 -8.69 15.43 3.40
N VAL A 254 -7.84 14.98 4.32
CA VAL A 254 -7.76 15.49 5.71
C VAL A 254 -6.47 16.30 5.84
N ASP A 255 -6.61 17.60 5.76
CA ASP A 255 -5.51 18.55 5.88
C ASP A 255 -5.41 19.08 7.31
N GLY A 256 -4.20 19.18 7.86
CA GLY A 256 -4.04 19.66 9.23
C GLY A 256 -2.58 19.75 9.64
N GLY A 257 -2.27 20.75 10.46
CA GLY A 257 -0.91 20.94 10.96
C GLY A 257 -0.41 19.82 11.89
N PRO A 258 0.81 19.95 12.41
CA PRO A 258 1.38 19.00 13.37
C PRO A 258 0.51 18.88 14.63
N GLY A 259 0.41 17.67 15.15
CA GLY A 259 -0.28 17.40 16.42
C GLY A 259 -1.79 17.49 16.40
N THR A 260 -2.43 17.65 15.23
CA THR A 260 -3.90 17.72 15.10
C THR A 260 -4.55 16.34 15.10
N GLY A 261 -3.77 15.25 15.10
CA GLY A 261 -4.28 13.89 15.13
C GLY A 261 -4.62 13.30 13.76
N LYS A 262 -4.03 13.81 12.67
CA LYS A 262 -4.24 13.34 11.28
C LYS A 262 -4.15 11.82 11.14
N THR A 263 -3.00 11.25 11.49
CA THR A 263 -2.74 9.80 11.44
C THR A 263 -3.75 9.02 12.28
N THR A 264 -4.08 9.55 13.46
CA THR A 264 -5.08 8.93 14.33
C THR A 264 -6.46 8.88 13.68
N VAL A 265 -6.89 10.00 13.09
CA VAL A 265 -8.15 10.07 12.33
C VAL A 265 -8.14 9.08 11.18
N ALA A 266 -7.03 8.95 10.44
CA ALA A 266 -6.89 8.01 9.34
C ALA A 266 -7.06 6.55 9.80
N LEU A 267 -6.38 6.14 10.88
CA LEU A 267 -6.44 4.78 11.42
C LEU A 267 -7.81 4.44 12.00
N HIS A 268 -8.43 5.37 12.74
CA HIS A 268 -9.77 5.17 13.27
C HIS A 268 -10.83 5.15 12.17
N ARG A 269 -10.64 5.95 11.10
CA ARG A 269 -11.49 5.86 9.91
C ARG A 269 -11.34 4.52 9.21
N ALA A 270 -10.11 3.97 9.08
CA ALA A 270 -9.92 2.62 8.57
C ALA A 270 -10.74 1.60 9.38
N ALA A 271 -10.63 1.63 10.71
CA ALA A 271 -11.38 0.74 11.58
C ALA A 271 -12.90 0.95 11.46
N PHE A 272 -13.37 2.19 11.34
CA PHE A 272 -14.78 2.49 11.12
C PHE A 272 -15.29 1.96 9.78
N LEU A 273 -14.54 2.15 8.68
CA LEU A 273 -14.91 1.66 7.35
C LEU A 273 -14.92 0.12 7.28
N LEU A 274 -13.93 -0.53 7.90
CA LEU A 274 -13.90 -2.00 8.01
C LEU A 274 -15.08 -2.55 8.82
N TYR A 275 -15.53 -1.82 9.82
CA TYR A 275 -16.74 -2.17 10.58
C TYR A 275 -18.01 -1.94 9.77
N SER A 276 -18.19 -0.75 9.18
CA SER A 276 -19.44 -0.33 8.50
C SER A 276 -19.61 -0.94 7.10
N ARG A 277 -18.50 -1.23 6.38
CA ARG A 277 -18.48 -1.76 5.00
C ARG A 277 -17.81 -3.13 4.93
N ARG A 278 -18.00 -3.95 5.96
CA ARG A 278 -17.27 -5.21 6.16
C ARG A 278 -17.34 -6.16 4.98
N GLU A 279 -18.52 -6.39 4.41
CA GLU A 279 -18.69 -7.33 3.28
C GLU A 279 -17.88 -6.96 2.04
N HIS A 280 -17.80 -5.67 1.75
CA HIS A 280 -17.05 -5.16 0.60
C HIS A 280 -15.53 -5.16 0.85
N LEU A 281 -15.11 -4.70 2.03
CA LEU A 281 -13.70 -4.52 2.36
C LEU A 281 -13.00 -5.82 2.76
N ALA A 282 -13.74 -6.84 3.28
CA ALA A 282 -13.16 -8.14 3.61
C ALA A 282 -12.56 -8.85 2.38
N ARG A 283 -13.14 -8.65 1.19
CA ARG A 283 -12.67 -9.30 -0.05
C ARG A 283 -11.54 -8.54 -0.72
N ARG A 284 -11.52 -7.21 -0.64
CA ARG A 284 -10.58 -6.35 -1.36
C ARG A 284 -9.47 -5.79 -0.49
N GLY A 285 -9.64 -5.83 0.82
CA GLY A 285 -8.71 -5.27 1.78
C GLY A 285 -8.66 -3.75 1.81
N VAL A 286 -7.97 -3.23 2.81
CA VAL A 286 -7.61 -1.82 2.96
C VAL A 286 -6.10 -1.70 2.90
N LEU A 287 -5.59 -0.75 2.12
CA LEU A 287 -4.16 -0.41 2.05
C LEU A 287 -3.90 0.88 2.83
N ILE A 288 -2.91 0.86 3.70
CA ILE A 288 -2.38 2.07 4.34
C ILE A 288 -0.95 2.28 3.88
N ILE A 289 -0.69 3.43 3.28
CA ILE A 289 0.62 3.85 2.82
C ILE A 289 1.20 4.85 3.82
N GLY A 290 2.35 4.50 4.39
CA GLY A 290 3.10 5.37 5.29
C GLY A 290 4.40 5.89 4.67
N PRO A 291 5.00 6.93 5.29
CA PRO A 291 6.19 7.60 4.75
C PRO A 291 7.46 6.72 4.80
N ASN A 292 7.59 5.87 5.81
CA ASN A 292 8.77 5.03 6.01
C ASN A 292 8.45 3.80 6.89
N PRO A 293 9.32 2.76 6.89
CA PRO A 293 9.10 1.55 7.69
C PRO A 293 9.05 1.76 9.20
N ALA A 294 9.79 2.75 9.73
CA ALA A 294 9.78 3.06 11.17
C ALA A 294 8.41 3.59 11.60
N PHE A 295 7.81 4.43 10.78
CA PHE A 295 6.44 4.90 10.98
C PHE A 295 5.42 3.75 10.94
N LEU A 296 5.53 2.82 9.99
CA LEU A 296 4.63 1.67 9.90
C LEU A 296 4.71 0.80 11.16
N ARG A 297 5.92 0.50 11.67
CA ARG A 297 6.09 -0.20 12.95
C ARG A 297 5.47 0.56 14.13
N TYR A 298 5.58 1.90 14.14
CA TYR A 298 4.99 2.74 15.17
C TYR A 298 3.46 2.62 15.25
N ILE A 299 2.77 2.48 14.11
CA ILE A 299 1.30 2.39 14.01
C ILE A 299 0.77 0.95 13.97
N GLU A 300 1.62 -0.05 13.75
CA GLU A 300 1.25 -1.45 13.52
C GLU A 300 0.28 -2.02 14.57
N HIS A 301 0.43 -1.61 15.83
CA HIS A 301 -0.39 -2.13 16.91
C HIS A 301 -1.74 -1.41 17.11
N VAL A 302 -1.98 -0.30 16.39
CA VAL A 302 -3.21 0.49 16.57
C VAL A 302 -4.43 -0.24 16.02
N LEU A 303 -4.37 -0.75 14.81
CA LEU A 303 -5.49 -1.43 14.15
C LEU A 303 -5.92 -2.71 14.87
N PRO A 304 -5.02 -3.63 15.27
CA PRO A 304 -5.39 -4.76 16.11
C PRO A 304 -6.05 -4.34 17.44
N SER A 305 -5.55 -3.27 18.08
CA SER A 305 -6.17 -2.73 19.31
C SER A 305 -7.59 -2.17 19.11
N LEU A 306 -7.96 -1.89 17.86
CA LEU A 306 -9.30 -1.51 17.43
C LEU A 306 -10.14 -2.70 16.93
N GLY A 307 -9.57 -3.92 16.93
CA GLY A 307 -10.24 -5.16 16.55
C GLY A 307 -10.18 -5.48 15.06
N GLU A 308 -9.25 -4.89 14.31
CA GLU A 308 -9.15 -5.05 12.85
C GLU A 308 -7.79 -5.64 12.41
N THR A 309 -7.83 -6.68 11.55
CA THR A 309 -6.65 -7.43 11.07
C THR A 309 -6.50 -7.43 9.53
N GLY A 310 -7.54 -7.06 8.79
CA GLY A 310 -7.58 -7.12 7.31
C GLY A 310 -6.95 -5.91 6.60
N VAL A 311 -5.83 -5.37 7.10
CA VAL A 311 -5.18 -4.16 6.56
C VAL A 311 -3.76 -4.46 6.14
N LEU A 312 -3.40 -4.06 4.91
CA LEU A 312 -2.01 -4.07 4.44
C LEU A 312 -1.35 -2.73 4.76
N LEU A 313 -0.23 -2.78 5.49
CA LEU A 313 0.64 -1.62 5.74
C LEU A 313 1.82 -1.68 4.77
N SER A 314 2.07 -0.63 4.01
CA SER A 314 3.16 -0.57 3.03
C SER A 314 3.76 0.83 2.92
N THR A 315 5.04 0.90 2.49
CA THR A 315 5.61 2.13 1.95
C THR A 315 5.48 2.15 0.43
N ILE A 316 5.68 3.30 -0.21
CA ILE A 316 5.72 3.37 -1.69
C ILE A 316 6.82 2.46 -2.24
N GLY A 317 7.99 2.40 -1.58
CA GLY A 317 9.12 1.59 -2.02
C GLY A 317 8.90 0.08 -1.93
N ASP A 318 7.97 -0.36 -1.08
CA ASP A 318 7.64 -1.78 -0.87
C ASP A 318 6.34 -2.19 -1.61
N LEU A 319 5.68 -1.29 -2.34
CA LEU A 319 4.37 -1.54 -2.95
C LEU A 319 4.46 -2.32 -4.27
N PHE A 320 5.63 -2.39 -4.91
CA PHE A 320 5.85 -3.23 -6.10
C PHE A 320 6.25 -4.64 -5.66
N PRO A 321 5.50 -5.70 -6.02
CA PRO A 321 5.78 -7.06 -5.58
C PRO A 321 7.19 -7.53 -5.90
N GLY A 322 7.83 -8.20 -4.94
CA GLY A 322 9.19 -8.74 -5.10
C GLY A 322 10.32 -7.70 -5.04
N VAL A 323 10.00 -6.42 -4.87
CA VAL A 323 10.98 -5.32 -4.76
C VAL A 323 10.89 -4.65 -3.38
N ARG A 324 12.05 -4.38 -2.79
CA ARG A 324 12.18 -3.57 -1.57
C ARG A 324 13.00 -2.33 -1.89
N GLY A 325 12.33 -1.20 -2.06
CA GLY A 325 12.95 0.09 -2.35
C GLY A 325 13.48 0.74 -1.07
N ARG A 326 14.65 0.34 -0.60
CA ARG A 326 15.24 0.83 0.67
C ARG A 326 16.60 1.47 0.52
N GLN A 327 17.19 1.41 -0.68
CA GLN A 327 18.50 2.03 -0.92
C GLN A 327 18.39 3.57 -0.85
N PRO A 328 19.36 4.24 -0.23
CA PRO A 328 19.40 5.69 -0.24
C PRO A 328 19.69 6.21 -1.66
N GLU A 329 19.16 7.37 -1.98
CA GLU A 329 19.42 8.07 -3.22
C GLU A 329 19.58 9.58 -3.01
N SER A 330 20.18 10.27 -3.99
CA SER A 330 20.30 11.71 -3.92
C SER A 330 18.94 12.39 -4.09
N THR A 331 18.76 13.55 -3.45
CA THR A 331 17.53 14.34 -3.56
C THR A 331 17.21 14.70 -5.02
N LEU A 332 18.24 14.93 -5.84
CA LEU A 332 18.06 15.23 -7.27
C LEU A 332 17.54 14.00 -8.03
N ALA A 333 18.11 12.81 -7.78
CA ALA A 333 17.63 11.57 -8.41
C ALA A 333 16.17 11.31 -8.06
N ALA A 334 15.82 11.36 -6.76
CA ALA A 334 14.42 11.19 -6.30
C ALA A 334 13.47 12.20 -6.95
N ALA A 335 13.90 13.48 -7.03
CA ALA A 335 13.11 14.54 -7.64
C ALA A 335 12.86 14.29 -9.13
N VAL A 336 13.87 13.83 -9.88
CA VAL A 336 13.74 13.53 -11.33
C VAL A 336 12.86 12.31 -11.54
N LYS A 337 13.11 11.21 -10.83
CA LYS A 337 12.33 9.97 -10.89
C LYS A 337 10.85 10.20 -10.55
N GLY A 338 10.57 11.13 -9.65
CA GLY A 338 9.20 11.49 -9.23
C GLY A 338 8.39 12.30 -10.24
N ARG A 339 9.01 12.86 -11.29
CA ARG A 339 8.32 13.69 -12.29
C ARG A 339 7.44 12.86 -13.23
N SER A 340 6.30 13.41 -13.63
CA SER A 340 5.42 12.77 -14.63
C SER A 340 6.10 12.59 -16.02
N ALA A 341 7.11 13.40 -16.35
CA ALA A 341 7.90 13.27 -17.57
C ALA A 341 8.62 11.90 -17.67
N MET A 342 8.83 11.19 -16.54
CA MET A 342 9.40 9.84 -16.57
C MET A 342 8.52 8.83 -17.32
N VAL A 343 7.22 9.09 -17.49
CA VAL A 343 6.35 8.28 -18.35
C VAL A 343 6.84 8.31 -19.80
N ASP A 344 7.17 9.50 -20.30
CA ASP A 344 7.67 9.68 -21.66
C ASP A 344 9.07 9.06 -21.82
N VAL A 345 9.93 9.21 -20.80
CA VAL A 345 11.25 8.59 -20.77
C VAL A 345 11.15 7.07 -20.83
N LEU A 346 10.31 6.45 -20.02
CA LEU A 346 10.10 5.00 -20.04
C LEU A 346 9.48 4.53 -21.37
N THR A 347 8.53 5.29 -21.91
CA THR A 347 7.93 5.01 -23.23
C THR A 347 8.99 5.05 -24.33
N ALA A 348 9.88 6.04 -24.30
CA ALA A 348 11.00 6.14 -25.24
C ALA A 348 11.99 4.98 -25.06
N ALA A 349 12.30 4.62 -23.81
CA ALA A 349 13.18 3.49 -23.50
C ALA A 349 12.62 2.17 -24.02
N VAL A 350 11.32 1.91 -23.88
CA VAL A 350 10.66 0.72 -24.46
C VAL A 350 10.73 0.73 -25.99
N ARG A 351 10.51 1.89 -26.63
CA ARG A 351 10.61 2.04 -28.08
C ARG A 351 12.03 1.82 -28.60
N ASP A 352 13.06 2.22 -27.84
CA ASP A 352 14.49 2.02 -28.18
C ASP A 352 14.87 0.52 -28.19
N ARG A 353 14.13 -0.33 -27.46
CA ARG A 353 14.31 -1.79 -27.51
C ARG A 353 13.71 -2.47 -28.74
N GLN A 354 12.85 -1.77 -29.50
CA GLN A 354 12.26 -2.24 -30.75
C GLN A 354 13.16 -1.82 -31.92
N ARG A 355 14.28 -2.54 -32.10
CA ARG A 355 15.37 -2.17 -32.97
C ARG A 355 15.11 -2.50 -34.46
N LEU A 356 15.89 -1.89 -35.34
CA LEU A 356 16.02 -2.30 -36.72
C LEU A 356 17.36 -3.04 -36.88
N PRO A 357 17.51 -3.93 -37.86
CA PRO A 357 18.76 -4.57 -38.11
C PRO A 357 19.74 -3.55 -38.74
N ASP A 358 20.90 -3.36 -38.13
CA ASP A 358 21.98 -2.50 -38.69
C ASP A 358 22.53 -3.07 -39.98
N ILE A 359 22.58 -4.40 -40.10
CA ILE A 359 23.01 -5.17 -41.24
C ILE A 359 21.95 -6.24 -41.50
N PRO A 360 21.56 -6.50 -42.76
CA PRO A 360 20.66 -7.60 -43.11
C PRO A 360 21.16 -8.92 -42.54
N LEU A 361 20.27 -9.63 -41.85
CA LEU A 361 20.56 -10.93 -41.26
C LEU A 361 20.20 -12.03 -42.27
N GLU A 362 21.18 -12.80 -42.69
CA GLU A 362 20.97 -13.97 -43.56
C GLU A 362 20.71 -15.20 -42.68
N ILE A 363 19.56 -15.83 -42.88
CA ILE A 363 19.10 -17.01 -42.15
C ILE A 363 19.03 -18.15 -43.14
N THR A 364 19.89 -19.14 -42.97
CA THR A 364 19.85 -20.34 -43.80
C THR A 364 18.71 -21.22 -43.31
N VAL A 365 17.68 -21.40 -44.09
CA VAL A 365 16.61 -22.36 -43.93
C VAL A 365 16.86 -23.59 -44.80
N ALA A 366 16.11 -24.68 -44.57
CA ALA A 366 16.31 -25.93 -45.32
C ALA A 366 16.33 -25.71 -46.84
N ASP A 367 15.57 -24.77 -47.34
CA ASP A 367 15.30 -24.50 -48.75
C ASP A 367 15.94 -23.19 -49.29
N GLY A 368 16.93 -22.63 -48.58
CA GLY A 368 17.61 -21.45 -49.08
C GLY A 368 18.06 -20.45 -48.00
N ILE A 369 18.38 -19.23 -48.42
CA ILE A 369 18.78 -18.15 -47.52
C ILE A 369 17.64 -17.12 -47.45
N ALA A 370 16.99 -17.01 -46.29
CA ALA A 370 16.08 -15.91 -46.01
C ALA A 370 16.87 -14.67 -45.54
N ARG A 371 16.44 -13.48 -45.95
CA ARG A 371 17.11 -12.23 -45.59
C ARG A 371 16.17 -11.35 -44.76
N LEU A 372 16.50 -11.18 -43.49
CA LEU A 372 15.79 -10.30 -42.58
C LEU A 372 16.43 -8.92 -42.59
N ASP A 373 15.82 -7.96 -43.24
CA ASP A 373 16.26 -6.58 -43.38
C ASP A 373 15.15 -5.56 -43.00
N GLU A 374 15.44 -4.28 -43.20
CA GLU A 374 14.49 -3.21 -42.88
C GLU A 374 13.16 -3.31 -43.63
N THR A 375 13.19 -3.86 -44.88
CA THR A 375 11.96 -3.98 -45.70
C THR A 375 10.93 -4.91 -45.06
N ILE A 376 11.38 -5.87 -44.28
CA ILE A 376 10.56 -6.79 -43.51
C ILE A 376 10.28 -6.25 -42.11
N VAL A 377 11.32 -5.75 -41.42
CA VAL A 377 11.23 -5.39 -39.99
C VAL A 377 10.43 -4.10 -39.79
N VAL A 378 10.54 -3.11 -40.64
CA VAL A 378 9.80 -1.83 -40.49
C VAL A 378 8.29 -2.02 -40.56
N PRO A 379 7.73 -2.72 -41.58
CA PRO A 379 6.28 -2.98 -41.62
C PRO A 379 5.79 -3.83 -40.46
N ALA A 380 6.55 -4.90 -40.10
CA ALA A 380 6.20 -5.79 -39.00
C ALA A 380 6.16 -5.03 -37.65
N ARG A 381 7.16 -4.19 -37.40
CA ARG A 381 7.20 -3.30 -36.24
C ARG A 381 6.04 -2.31 -36.21
N ALA A 382 5.73 -1.72 -37.34
CA ALA A 382 4.60 -0.79 -37.47
C ALA A 382 3.26 -1.49 -37.17
N ALA A 383 3.03 -2.69 -37.72
CA ALA A 383 1.84 -3.49 -37.47
C ALA A 383 1.67 -3.83 -35.97
N ALA A 384 2.76 -4.25 -35.33
CA ALA A 384 2.72 -4.55 -33.88
C ALA A 384 2.40 -3.29 -33.05
N ARG A 385 3.01 -2.14 -33.36
CA ARG A 385 2.75 -0.86 -32.69
C ARG A 385 1.32 -0.35 -32.89
N LEU A 386 0.74 -0.56 -34.05
CA LEU A 386 -0.65 -0.17 -34.35
C LEU A 386 -1.68 -0.90 -33.50
N THR A 387 -1.35 -2.05 -32.92
CA THR A 387 -2.25 -2.76 -31.99
C THR A 387 -2.53 -1.98 -30.71
N GLY A 388 -1.69 -1.00 -30.35
CA GLY A 388 -1.76 -0.28 -29.08
C GLY A 388 -1.52 -1.13 -27.83
N ARG A 389 -1.11 -2.40 -28.01
CA ARG A 389 -0.84 -3.31 -26.88
C ARG A 389 0.52 -2.99 -26.23
N PRO A 390 0.70 -3.32 -24.95
CA PRO A 390 2.00 -3.29 -24.30
C PRO A 390 3.07 -4.10 -25.03
N HIS A 391 4.33 -3.75 -24.85
CA HIS A 391 5.48 -4.25 -25.62
C HIS A 391 5.54 -5.79 -25.75
N ASN A 392 5.47 -6.52 -24.60
CA ASN A 392 5.54 -7.98 -24.58
C ASN A 392 4.32 -8.62 -25.27
N LEU A 393 3.14 -8.02 -25.11
CA LEU A 393 1.89 -8.49 -25.70
C LEU A 393 1.75 -8.12 -27.19
N ALA A 394 2.50 -7.12 -27.66
CA ALA A 394 2.57 -6.77 -29.09
C ALA A 394 3.59 -7.62 -29.84
N ARG A 395 4.60 -8.18 -29.18
CA ARG A 395 5.65 -9.00 -29.77
C ARG A 395 5.15 -10.18 -30.62
N PRO A 396 4.14 -10.97 -30.21
CA PRO A 396 3.61 -12.05 -31.06
C PRO A 396 3.09 -11.58 -32.41
N VAL A 397 2.57 -10.35 -32.49
CA VAL A 397 2.17 -9.75 -33.78
C VAL A 397 3.38 -9.46 -34.61
N PHE A 398 4.44 -8.86 -34.05
CA PHE A 398 5.69 -8.62 -34.73
C PHE A 398 6.29 -9.92 -35.29
N VAL A 399 6.38 -10.97 -34.49
CA VAL A 399 6.89 -12.29 -34.88
C VAL A 399 6.10 -12.88 -36.05
N ARG A 400 4.77 -12.84 -35.95
CA ARG A 400 3.89 -13.34 -37.02
C ARG A 400 4.09 -12.62 -38.33
N GLU A 401 4.18 -11.28 -38.33
CA GLU A 401 4.38 -10.48 -39.53
C GLU A 401 5.77 -10.72 -40.17
N VAL A 402 6.82 -10.88 -39.34
CA VAL A 402 8.17 -11.24 -39.80
C VAL A 402 8.14 -12.61 -40.46
N ILE A 403 7.57 -13.63 -39.84
CA ILE A 403 7.48 -14.99 -40.39
C ILE A 403 6.68 -14.98 -41.70
N ALA A 404 5.55 -14.28 -41.73
CA ALA A 404 4.73 -14.16 -42.94
C ALA A 404 5.47 -13.48 -44.10
N ALA A 405 6.29 -12.46 -43.82
CA ALA A 405 7.07 -11.77 -44.84
C ALA A 405 8.22 -12.63 -45.34
N LEU A 406 8.93 -13.35 -44.45
CA LEU A 406 10.00 -14.29 -44.85
C LEU A 406 9.43 -15.46 -45.64
N THR A 407 8.26 -16.01 -45.29
CA THR A 407 7.58 -17.05 -46.05
C THR A 407 7.31 -16.58 -47.47
N ARG A 408 6.78 -15.35 -47.65
CA ARG A 408 6.58 -14.77 -48.97
C ARG A 408 7.88 -14.60 -49.75
N GLN A 409 8.94 -14.05 -49.12
CA GLN A 409 10.24 -13.88 -49.72
C GLN A 409 10.83 -15.20 -50.25
N ILE A 410 10.64 -16.31 -49.52
CA ILE A 410 11.08 -17.64 -49.93
C ILE A 410 10.22 -18.15 -51.08
N ALA A 411 8.88 -18.01 -50.99
CA ALA A 411 7.96 -18.42 -52.04
C ALA A 411 8.25 -17.67 -53.36
N ASP A 412 8.41 -16.35 -53.33
CA ASP A 412 8.74 -15.54 -54.51
C ASP A 412 10.07 -15.96 -55.17
N ARG A 413 11.02 -16.44 -54.38
CA ARG A 413 12.29 -16.99 -54.93
C ARG A 413 12.08 -18.33 -55.63
N TYR A 414 11.27 -19.21 -55.06
CA TYR A 414 10.93 -20.47 -55.73
C TYR A 414 10.27 -20.21 -57.06
N GLU A 415 9.33 -19.28 -57.15
CA GLU A 415 8.68 -18.87 -58.40
C GLU A 415 9.71 -18.31 -59.40
N SER A 416 10.57 -17.39 -58.93
CA SER A 416 11.61 -16.79 -59.80
C SER A 416 12.65 -17.80 -60.30
N SER A 417 13.01 -18.81 -59.47
CA SER A 417 14.00 -19.82 -59.86
C SER A 417 13.50 -20.78 -60.93
N ILE A 418 12.18 -20.91 -61.05
CA ILE A 418 11.56 -21.75 -62.09
C ILE A 418 11.44 -20.96 -63.42
N ASP A 419 11.19 -19.66 -63.35
CA ASP A 419 11.17 -18.79 -64.48
C ASP A 419 12.59 -18.65 -65.18
N GLU A 420 13.69 -18.83 -64.40
CA GLU A 420 15.06 -18.85 -64.86
C GLU A 420 15.50 -20.22 -65.42
N VAL A 421 14.76 -21.29 -65.29
CA VAL A 421 15.03 -22.55 -65.92
C VAL A 421 14.60 -22.39 -67.38
N ASP A 422 15.62 -22.02 -68.23
CA ASP A 422 15.51 -22.06 -69.65
C ASP A 422 15.12 -23.50 -70.05
N ILE A 423 13.84 -23.75 -70.23
CA ILE A 423 13.37 -25.03 -70.73
C ILE A 423 13.92 -25.00 -72.19
N PRO A 424 14.93 -25.81 -72.50
CA PRO A 424 15.38 -25.88 -73.86
C PRO A 424 14.17 -26.26 -74.75
N ASP A 425 14.04 -25.67 -75.91
CA ASP A 425 13.04 -25.97 -76.92
C ASP A 425 13.05 -27.47 -77.31
N PHE A 426 12.88 -28.40 -76.38
CA PHE A 426 12.74 -29.84 -76.62
C PHE A 426 11.31 -30.25 -76.92
N VAL A 427 10.40 -29.30 -77.11
CA VAL A 427 8.99 -29.60 -77.40
C VAL A 427 8.78 -30.02 -78.86
N ASP A 428 9.71 -29.68 -79.73
CA ASP A 428 9.62 -30.07 -81.15
C ASP A 428 10.22 -31.49 -81.47
N ASP A 429 10.99 -32.07 -80.54
CA ASP A 429 11.67 -33.36 -80.84
C ASP A 429 10.92 -34.56 -80.23
N PHE A 430 9.88 -34.36 -79.40
CA PHE A 430 9.13 -35.47 -78.73
C PHE A 430 7.86 -35.86 -79.51
N MET A 431 7.57 -35.31 -80.67
CA MET A 431 6.47 -35.67 -81.58
C MET A 431 6.89 -36.60 -82.68
N LEU A 432 7.90 -37.46 -82.47
CA LEU A 432 8.12 -38.64 -83.31
C LEU A 432 7.37 -39.83 -82.71
N TRP A 433 6.12 -39.93 -83.08
CA TRP A 433 5.37 -41.15 -82.94
C TRP A 433 5.90 -42.18 -83.95
N PRO A 434 6.21 -43.43 -83.58
CA PRO A 434 6.59 -44.43 -84.57
C PRO A 434 5.36 -44.75 -85.46
N ASP A 435 5.57 -44.65 -86.77
CA ASP A 435 4.71 -45.12 -87.80
C ASP A 435 4.29 -46.60 -87.48
N THR A 436 3.10 -46.79 -87.03
CA THR A 436 2.43 -48.10 -87.00
C THR A 436 1.18 -48.01 -87.89
N ASP A 437 1.36 -48.46 -89.16
CA ASP A 437 0.33 -48.63 -90.17
C ASP A 437 -0.86 -49.51 -89.79
N ALA A 438 -1.23 -49.61 -88.53
CA ALA A 438 -2.31 -50.53 -88.04
C ALA A 438 -3.57 -49.86 -87.42
N ALA A 439 -3.67 -48.53 -87.53
CA ALA A 439 -4.83 -47.84 -86.93
C ALA A 439 -5.60 -46.89 -87.87
N ARG A 440 -5.46 -47.06 -89.21
CA ARG A 440 -6.06 -46.11 -90.15
C ARG A 440 -7.43 -46.54 -90.69
N ASP A 441 -8.09 -47.56 -90.12
CA ASP A 441 -9.32 -48.06 -90.67
C ASP A 441 -10.60 -47.82 -89.86
N ASN A 442 -10.66 -46.92 -88.96
CA ASN A 442 -11.91 -46.53 -88.33
C ASN A 442 -11.84 -45.17 -87.58
N LEU A 443 -11.73 -44.07 -88.41
CA LEU A 443 -12.21 -42.77 -87.91
C LEU A 443 -12.85 -41.96 -88.99
N ASP A 444 -14.12 -41.82 -88.90
CA ASP A 444 -15.06 -41.03 -89.63
C ASP A 444 -14.71 -39.52 -89.51
N ASP A 445 -14.95 -38.76 -90.52
CA ASP A 445 -14.67 -37.34 -90.63
C ASP A 445 -15.20 -36.50 -89.49
N SER A 446 -14.31 -35.87 -88.71
CA SER A 446 -14.57 -34.63 -88.01
C SER A 446 -13.36 -33.79 -87.86
N GLU A 447 -13.10 -32.97 -88.96
CA GLU A 447 -11.97 -31.97 -88.90
C GLU A 447 -12.14 -30.81 -87.90
N ALA A 448 -12.91 -31.01 -86.78
CA ALA A 448 -13.21 -29.95 -85.83
C ALA A 448 -12.50 -30.10 -84.46
N ASN A 449 -11.69 -31.17 -84.24
CA ASN A 449 -11.27 -31.45 -82.84
C ASN A 449 -9.81 -31.14 -82.47
N ASP A 450 -8.93 -31.00 -83.47
CA ASP A 450 -7.50 -30.80 -83.18
C ASP A 450 -7.18 -29.37 -82.74
N ALA A 451 -7.92 -28.39 -83.27
CA ALA A 451 -7.73 -27.00 -82.81
C ALA A 451 -8.25 -26.74 -81.33
N ASP A 452 -9.37 -27.42 -80.99
CA ASP A 452 -9.96 -27.31 -79.68
C ASP A 452 -9.14 -28.03 -78.60
N TRP A 453 -8.50 -29.20 -78.97
CA TRP A 453 -7.62 -29.90 -78.07
C TRP A 453 -6.35 -29.14 -77.82
N ALA A 454 -5.71 -28.56 -78.86
CA ALA A 454 -4.50 -27.73 -78.77
C ALA A 454 -4.78 -26.45 -77.94
N SER A 455 -5.98 -25.89 -78.10
CA SER A 455 -6.44 -24.74 -77.33
C SER A 455 -6.71 -25.12 -75.91
N ALA A 456 -7.37 -26.26 -75.67
CA ALA A 456 -7.59 -26.77 -74.29
C ALA A 456 -6.29 -27.19 -73.57
N ALA A 457 -5.35 -27.80 -74.30
CA ALA A 457 -4.03 -28.15 -73.84
C ALA A 457 -3.18 -26.91 -73.48
N ARG A 458 -3.24 -25.85 -74.37
CA ARG A 458 -2.63 -24.56 -74.02
C ARG A 458 -3.30 -23.87 -72.87
N ALA A 459 -4.61 -23.91 -72.80
CA ALA A 459 -5.34 -23.36 -71.65
C ALA A 459 -5.03 -24.09 -70.36
N ALA A 460 -4.94 -25.45 -70.39
CA ALA A 460 -4.51 -26.27 -69.29
C ALA A 460 -3.05 -26.02 -68.88
N ALA A 461 -2.17 -25.90 -69.83
CA ALA A 461 -0.74 -25.54 -69.60
C ALA A 461 -0.61 -24.12 -69.03
N THR A 462 -1.39 -23.18 -69.56
CA THR A 462 -1.42 -21.80 -69.04
C THR A 462 -2.04 -21.78 -67.64
N ALA A 463 -3.08 -22.58 -67.37
CA ALA A 463 -3.66 -22.73 -66.05
C ALA A 463 -2.70 -23.44 -65.05
N ALA A 464 -1.95 -24.43 -65.52
CA ALA A 464 -0.93 -25.10 -64.70
C ALA A 464 0.28 -24.21 -64.41
N ALA A 465 0.69 -23.38 -65.40
CA ALA A 465 1.74 -22.38 -65.27
C ALA A 465 1.29 -21.19 -64.37
N SER A 466 -0.02 -21.05 -64.13
CA SER A 466 -0.59 -20.01 -63.27
C SER A 466 -0.88 -20.51 -61.84
N GLN A 467 -0.60 -21.77 -61.51
CA GLN A 467 -0.69 -22.25 -60.16
C GLN A 467 0.58 -21.87 -59.39
N PRO A 468 0.45 -21.33 -58.14
CA PRO A 468 1.61 -21.05 -57.30
C PRO A 468 2.42 -22.34 -57.10
N VAL A 469 3.72 -22.26 -57.21
CA VAL A 469 4.64 -23.40 -57.08
C VAL A 469 4.57 -24.10 -55.72
N LEU A 470 4.32 -23.31 -54.68
CA LEU A 470 4.08 -23.78 -53.31
C LEU A 470 2.57 -23.71 -53.00
N ASP A 471 2.00 -24.83 -52.61
CA ASP A 471 0.60 -24.88 -52.20
C ASP A 471 0.40 -24.34 -50.75
N ALA A 472 -0.84 -24.30 -50.29
CA ALA A 472 -1.16 -23.78 -48.94
C ALA A 472 -0.57 -24.67 -47.81
N ALA A 473 -0.35 -25.96 -48.06
CA ALA A 473 0.25 -26.88 -47.09
C ALA A 473 1.77 -26.64 -47.03
N ASP A 474 2.44 -26.47 -48.19
CA ASP A 474 3.88 -26.14 -48.25
C ASP A 474 4.17 -24.82 -47.52
N LEU A 475 3.34 -23.81 -47.75
CA LEU A 475 3.46 -22.51 -47.04
C LEU A 475 3.22 -22.63 -45.54
N ALA A 476 2.34 -23.54 -45.08
CA ALA A 476 2.10 -23.78 -43.67
C ALA A 476 3.27 -24.50 -43.01
N ASP A 477 3.88 -25.44 -43.72
CA ASP A 477 5.07 -26.17 -43.27
C ASP A 477 6.27 -25.24 -43.18
N LEU A 478 6.51 -24.43 -44.19
CA LEU A 478 7.56 -23.40 -44.20
C LEU A 478 7.39 -22.41 -43.03
N ARG A 479 6.15 -21.98 -42.70
CA ARG A 479 5.88 -21.13 -41.53
C ARG A 479 6.22 -21.85 -40.23
N ARG A 480 5.93 -23.13 -40.13
CA ARG A 480 6.21 -23.94 -38.94
C ARG A 480 7.72 -24.07 -38.74
N ASP A 481 8.46 -24.33 -39.84
CA ASP A 481 9.91 -24.48 -39.84
C ASP A 481 10.59 -23.15 -39.44
N LEU A 482 10.17 -22.04 -40.01
CA LEU A 482 10.63 -20.70 -39.62
C LEU A 482 10.32 -20.39 -38.14
N SER A 483 9.14 -20.80 -37.66
CA SER A 483 8.76 -20.57 -36.27
C SER A 483 9.62 -21.35 -35.28
N SER A 484 10.16 -22.48 -35.69
CA SER A 484 11.00 -23.36 -34.87
C SER A 484 12.50 -23.12 -35.08
N ASP A 485 12.93 -22.25 -36.02
CA ASP A 485 14.33 -21.97 -36.25
C ASP A 485 14.96 -21.12 -35.11
N PRO A 486 15.96 -21.66 -34.38
CA PRO A 486 16.57 -20.98 -33.23
C PRO A 486 17.37 -19.73 -33.66
N ARG A 487 17.84 -19.63 -34.91
CA ARG A 487 18.58 -18.47 -35.42
C ARG A 487 17.63 -17.30 -35.69
N LEU A 488 16.46 -17.60 -36.25
CA LEU A 488 15.39 -16.63 -36.42
C LEU A 488 14.87 -16.16 -35.06
N ALA A 489 14.65 -17.06 -34.13
CA ALA A 489 14.25 -16.73 -32.75
C ALA A 489 15.26 -15.78 -32.07
N ALA A 490 16.57 -16.09 -32.15
CA ALA A 490 17.63 -15.22 -31.61
C ALA A 490 17.73 -13.85 -32.34
N ALA A 491 17.44 -13.79 -33.64
CA ALA A 491 17.37 -12.54 -34.38
C ALA A 491 16.18 -11.68 -33.94
N ILE A 492 15.01 -12.30 -33.78
CA ILE A 492 13.81 -11.65 -33.31
C ILE A 492 14.02 -11.13 -31.88
N ASP A 493 14.65 -11.89 -31.00
CA ASP A 493 14.95 -11.49 -29.60
C ASP A 493 15.89 -10.26 -29.54
N ARG A 494 16.80 -10.10 -30.52
CA ARG A 494 17.64 -8.89 -30.63
C ARG A 494 16.86 -7.67 -31.09
N LEU A 495 15.90 -7.87 -32.02
CA LEU A 495 15.09 -6.79 -32.61
C LEU A 495 13.93 -6.36 -31.72
N TRP A 496 13.32 -7.32 -31.00
CA TRP A 496 12.19 -7.10 -30.10
C TRP A 496 12.26 -8.07 -28.90
N PRO A 497 13.13 -7.80 -27.89
CA PRO A 497 13.29 -8.67 -26.73
C PRO A 497 12.03 -8.70 -25.88
N LEU A 498 11.80 -9.80 -25.16
CA LEU A 498 10.92 -9.80 -24.01
C LEU A 498 11.66 -9.14 -22.84
N LEU A 499 10.97 -8.28 -22.10
CA LEU A 499 11.59 -7.46 -21.07
C LEU A 499 10.78 -7.53 -19.78
N THR A 500 11.48 -7.56 -18.64
CA THR A 500 10.91 -7.28 -17.33
C THR A 500 11.09 -5.80 -16.98
N PRO A 501 10.26 -5.24 -16.09
CA PRO A 501 10.43 -3.87 -15.59
C PRO A 501 11.81 -3.63 -14.96
N GLN A 502 12.33 -4.64 -14.26
CA GLN A 502 13.63 -4.59 -13.61
C GLN A 502 14.77 -4.49 -14.62
N GLU A 503 14.75 -5.33 -15.67
CA GLU A 503 15.74 -5.29 -16.77
C GLU A 503 15.70 -3.94 -17.50
N LEU A 504 14.49 -3.45 -17.83
CA LEU A 504 14.34 -2.18 -18.53
C LEU A 504 14.97 -1.01 -17.75
N LEU A 505 14.69 -0.90 -16.42
CA LEU A 505 15.23 0.17 -15.60
C LEU A 505 16.73 0.00 -15.33
N THR A 506 17.19 -1.23 -15.10
CA THR A 506 18.61 -1.51 -14.88
C THR A 506 19.44 -1.10 -16.08
N ASP A 507 19.03 -1.53 -17.26
CA ASP A 507 19.72 -1.21 -18.52
C ASP A 507 19.65 0.30 -18.84
N LEU A 508 18.48 0.92 -18.63
CA LEU A 508 18.31 2.35 -18.92
C LEU A 508 19.24 3.21 -18.07
N PHE A 509 19.36 2.89 -16.76
CA PHE A 509 20.17 3.68 -15.85
C PHE A 509 21.65 3.31 -15.85
N ALA A 510 22.03 2.18 -16.45
CA ALA A 510 23.43 1.77 -16.61
C ALA A 510 24.09 2.35 -17.88
N ASP A 511 23.30 2.64 -18.92
CA ASP A 511 23.79 3.08 -20.23
C ASP A 511 23.50 4.59 -20.45
N ASP A 512 24.56 5.39 -20.50
CA ASP A 512 24.48 6.84 -20.76
C ASP A 512 23.87 7.17 -22.11
N ASP A 513 24.10 6.37 -23.13
CA ASP A 513 23.59 6.62 -24.48
C ASP A 513 22.11 6.28 -24.55
N ALA A 514 21.69 5.19 -23.90
CA ALA A 514 20.26 4.88 -23.72
C ALA A 514 19.53 5.99 -22.97
N LEU A 515 20.12 6.49 -21.91
CA LEU A 515 19.55 7.58 -21.12
C LEU A 515 19.43 8.89 -21.92
N ARG A 516 20.46 9.25 -22.72
CA ARG A 516 20.39 10.43 -23.60
C ARG A 516 19.32 10.29 -24.67
N ARG A 517 19.16 9.10 -25.27
CA ARG A 517 18.11 8.85 -26.28
C ARG A 517 16.72 8.90 -25.68
N ALA A 518 16.54 8.29 -24.49
CA ALA A 518 15.23 8.20 -23.84
C ALA A 518 14.80 9.50 -23.12
N ALA A 519 15.77 10.29 -22.64
CA ALA A 519 15.57 11.49 -21.85
C ALA A 519 16.33 12.71 -22.39
N PRO A 520 16.06 13.17 -23.63
CA PRO A 520 16.76 14.30 -24.23
C PRO A 520 16.52 15.62 -23.48
N ASP A 521 15.37 15.78 -22.84
CA ASP A 521 14.98 17.00 -22.13
C ASP A 521 15.59 17.13 -20.73
N LEU A 522 16.20 16.07 -20.20
CA LEU A 522 16.91 16.14 -18.93
C LEU A 522 18.29 16.79 -19.13
N THR A 523 18.69 17.58 -18.13
CA THR A 523 20.04 18.16 -18.08
C THR A 523 21.09 17.05 -17.86
N ASP A 524 22.37 17.35 -18.18
CA ASP A 524 23.48 16.41 -17.94
C ASP A 524 23.59 16.04 -16.45
N ALA A 525 23.36 17.01 -15.55
CA ALA A 525 23.38 16.78 -14.10
C ALA A 525 22.24 15.83 -13.66
N GLU A 526 21.04 15.97 -14.23
CA GLU A 526 19.90 15.10 -13.95
C GLU A 526 20.13 13.69 -14.49
N ARG A 527 20.66 13.54 -15.71
CA ARG A 527 21.04 12.23 -16.25
C ARG A 527 22.12 11.56 -15.41
N ALA A 528 23.14 12.32 -15.02
CA ALA A 528 24.20 11.80 -14.15
C ALA A 528 23.66 11.34 -12.78
N ALA A 529 22.66 12.04 -12.22
CA ALA A 529 22.02 11.65 -10.97
C ALA A 529 21.19 10.35 -11.09
N LEU A 530 20.65 10.03 -12.27
CA LEU A 530 19.91 8.78 -12.52
C LEU A 530 20.83 7.58 -12.76
N ARG A 531 22.07 7.84 -13.15
CA ARG A 531 23.04 6.78 -13.47
C ARG A 531 23.36 5.92 -12.27
N ARG A 532 23.38 4.60 -12.47
CA ARG A 532 23.81 3.63 -11.46
C ARG A 532 24.42 2.38 -12.08
N GLU A 533 25.29 1.70 -11.31
CA GLU A 533 25.83 0.40 -11.72
C GLU A 533 24.75 -0.70 -11.69
N PRO A 534 24.82 -1.68 -12.63
CA PRO A 534 23.97 -2.85 -12.63
C PRO A 534 24.10 -3.64 -11.30
N GLY A 535 22.99 -4.12 -10.76
CA GLY A 535 23.00 -4.92 -9.52
C GLY A 535 22.93 -4.10 -8.23
N GLY A 536 22.86 -2.78 -8.29
CA GLY A 536 22.51 -1.92 -7.17
C GLY A 536 21.07 -2.21 -6.71
N GLY A 537 20.81 -2.12 -5.40
CA GLY A 537 19.46 -2.29 -4.86
C GLY A 537 18.49 -1.20 -5.34
N TRP A 538 17.21 -1.38 -5.08
CA TRP A 538 16.15 -0.45 -5.48
C TRP A 538 15.95 0.66 -4.45
N THR A 539 15.68 1.87 -4.93
CA THR A 539 15.35 3.05 -4.14
C THR A 539 13.82 3.19 -4.03
N PRO A 540 13.29 3.96 -3.05
CA PRO A 540 11.85 4.19 -2.95
C PRO A 540 11.23 4.81 -4.21
N ALA A 541 11.97 5.68 -4.91
CA ALA A 541 11.49 6.32 -6.13
C ALA A 541 11.54 5.42 -7.38
N ASP A 542 12.19 4.25 -7.31
CA ASP A 542 12.18 3.27 -8.42
C ASP A 542 10.87 2.48 -8.48
N ALA A 543 10.22 2.22 -7.34
CA ALA A 543 9.00 1.39 -7.31
C ALA A 543 7.87 1.94 -8.20
N PRO A 544 7.57 3.26 -8.22
CA PRO A 544 6.62 3.81 -9.17
C PRO A 544 7.06 3.72 -10.64
N LEU A 545 8.37 3.76 -10.91
CA LEU A 545 8.90 3.58 -12.27
C LEU A 545 8.78 2.14 -12.74
N LEU A 546 9.04 1.17 -11.84
CA LEU A 546 8.81 -0.26 -12.11
C LEU A 546 7.34 -0.55 -12.40
N ASP A 547 6.43 0.07 -11.66
CA ASP A 547 4.98 -0.06 -11.88
C ASP A 547 4.58 0.51 -13.24
N GLU A 548 5.11 1.68 -13.62
CA GLU A 548 4.86 2.29 -14.93
C GLU A 548 5.49 1.44 -16.06
N ALA A 549 6.72 0.96 -15.86
CA ALA A 549 7.37 0.07 -16.83
C ALA A 549 6.58 -1.23 -17.04
N ALA A 550 6.02 -1.80 -15.98
CA ALA A 550 5.17 -2.98 -16.07
C ALA A 550 3.90 -2.73 -16.89
N GLU A 551 3.28 -1.55 -16.79
CA GLU A 551 2.14 -1.17 -17.64
C GLU A 551 2.55 -1.05 -19.12
N LEU A 552 3.72 -0.47 -19.40
CA LEU A 552 4.21 -0.28 -20.78
C LEU A 552 4.68 -1.58 -21.41
N LEU A 553 5.22 -2.49 -20.61
CA LEU A 553 5.70 -3.79 -21.08
C LEU A 553 4.57 -4.82 -21.19
N GLY A 554 3.62 -4.83 -20.26
CA GLY A 554 2.68 -5.91 -20.05
C GLY A 554 3.36 -7.16 -19.49
N ASP A 555 2.56 -8.12 -19.08
CA ASP A 555 3.07 -9.38 -18.53
C ASP A 555 3.80 -10.18 -19.62
N ASP A 556 4.80 -10.96 -19.21
CA ASP A 556 5.45 -11.89 -20.11
C ASP A 556 4.49 -13.04 -20.43
N PRO A 557 4.07 -13.20 -21.70
CA PRO A 557 3.14 -14.25 -22.08
C PRO A 557 3.70 -15.67 -21.83
N ARG A 558 5.01 -15.83 -21.73
CA ARG A 558 5.63 -17.11 -21.37
C ARG A 558 5.33 -17.50 -19.94
N LEU A 559 5.41 -16.54 -19.00
CA LEU A 559 5.06 -16.79 -17.60
C LEU A 559 3.59 -17.20 -17.45
N ALA A 560 2.69 -16.60 -18.23
CA ALA A 560 1.28 -16.97 -18.22
C ALA A 560 1.07 -18.38 -18.80
N ILE A 561 1.82 -18.74 -19.86
CA ILE A 561 1.79 -20.07 -20.46
C ILE A 561 2.37 -21.09 -19.49
N ASP A 562 3.52 -20.81 -18.89
CA ASP A 562 4.17 -21.70 -17.92
C ASP A 562 3.28 -21.92 -16.70
N ALA A 563 2.64 -20.87 -16.19
CA ALA A 563 1.67 -20.97 -15.09
C ALA A 563 0.44 -21.78 -15.49
N ALA A 564 -0.09 -21.59 -16.70
CA ALA A 564 -1.22 -22.38 -17.20
C ALA A 564 -0.85 -23.86 -17.39
N VAL A 565 0.38 -24.14 -17.88
CA VAL A 565 0.89 -25.51 -18.01
C VAL A 565 1.07 -26.15 -16.62
N ALA A 566 1.66 -25.42 -15.66
CA ALA A 566 1.82 -25.89 -14.29
C ALA A 566 0.45 -26.19 -13.65
N GLU A 567 -0.51 -25.28 -13.78
CA GLU A 567 -1.88 -25.45 -13.29
C GLU A 567 -2.57 -26.66 -13.95
N GLN A 568 -2.37 -26.84 -15.26
CA GLN A 568 -2.91 -27.98 -15.99
C GLN A 568 -2.28 -29.30 -15.52
N LEU A 569 -0.97 -29.30 -15.25
CA LEU A 569 -0.26 -30.46 -14.71
C LEU A 569 -0.78 -30.81 -13.31
N GLU A 570 -0.90 -29.82 -12.43
CA GLU A 570 -1.46 -29.99 -11.10
C GLU A 570 -2.93 -30.47 -11.12
N ARG A 571 -3.73 -29.94 -12.07
CA ARG A 571 -5.12 -30.42 -12.26
C ARG A 571 -5.13 -31.87 -12.69
N ARG A 572 -4.21 -32.27 -13.57
CA ARG A 572 -4.09 -33.65 -14.05
C ARG A 572 -3.65 -34.60 -12.95
N GLU A 573 -2.63 -34.23 -12.19
CA GLU A 573 -2.17 -34.99 -11.02
C GLU A 573 -3.28 -35.15 -9.97
N ARG A 574 -4.05 -34.06 -9.72
CA ARG A 574 -5.21 -34.10 -8.82
C ARG A 574 -6.33 -34.99 -9.37
N ALA A 575 -6.63 -34.92 -10.66
CA ALA A 575 -7.61 -35.79 -11.29
C ALA A 575 -7.18 -37.27 -11.31
N GLU A 576 -5.90 -37.57 -11.54
CA GLU A 576 -5.35 -38.95 -11.47
C GLU A 576 -5.43 -39.45 -10.02
N TYR A 577 -5.07 -38.66 -9.02
CA TYR A 577 -5.22 -39.02 -7.60
C TYR A 577 -6.70 -39.23 -7.24
N ALA A 578 -7.57 -38.33 -7.64
CA ALA A 578 -9.02 -38.39 -7.42
C ALA A 578 -9.62 -39.67 -8.08
N GLY A 579 -9.19 -39.99 -9.30
CA GLY A 579 -9.57 -41.22 -10.01
C GLY A 579 -9.11 -42.45 -9.26
N GLY A 580 -7.89 -42.46 -8.71
CA GLY A 580 -7.38 -43.55 -7.89
C GLY A 580 -8.18 -43.73 -6.59
N VAL A 581 -8.59 -42.68 -5.94
CA VAL A 581 -9.46 -42.73 -4.75
C VAL A 581 -10.84 -43.27 -5.09
N LEU A 582 -11.46 -42.78 -6.17
CA LEU A 582 -12.76 -43.29 -6.65
C LEU A 582 -12.69 -44.76 -7.03
N ASP A 583 -11.59 -45.21 -7.64
CA ASP A 583 -11.36 -46.64 -8.00
C ASP A 583 -11.18 -47.52 -6.74
N ILE A 584 -10.57 -47.01 -5.68
CA ILE A 584 -10.49 -47.71 -4.38
C ILE A 584 -11.85 -47.77 -3.71
N LEU A 585 -12.61 -46.70 -3.72
CA LEU A 585 -13.96 -46.64 -3.13
C LEU A 585 -14.92 -47.60 -3.88
N SER A 586 -14.87 -47.64 -5.21
CA SER A 586 -15.69 -48.55 -6.03
C SER A 586 -15.33 -50.05 -5.83
N ARG A 587 -14.07 -50.38 -5.48
CA ARG A 587 -13.65 -51.73 -5.18
C ARG A 587 -14.04 -52.19 -3.79
N GLY A 588 -14.31 -51.31 -2.85
CA GLY A 588 -14.74 -51.62 -1.49
C GLY A 588 -16.19 -52.07 -1.38
N ASP A 589 -17.02 -51.85 -2.39
CA ASP A 589 -18.48 -52.07 -2.39
C ASP A 589 -18.90 -53.32 -3.23
N THR A 590 -18.13 -54.38 -3.20
CA THR A 590 -18.38 -55.59 -4.01
C THR A 590 -19.49 -56.50 -3.47
N GLU A 591 -20.44 -56.06 -2.68
CA GLU A 591 -21.53 -56.86 -2.13
C GLU A 591 -22.95 -56.58 -2.72
N ASP A 592 -23.08 -55.79 -3.80
CA ASP A 592 -24.36 -55.63 -4.48
C ASP A 592 -24.39 -56.44 -5.81
N PRO A 593 -25.00 -57.63 -5.82
CA PRO A 593 -25.04 -58.45 -7.01
C PRO A 593 -26.01 -57.99 -8.12
N ASP A 594 -26.86 -57.03 -7.88
CA ASP A 594 -27.90 -56.57 -8.81
C ASP A 594 -27.66 -55.20 -9.44
N GLY A 595 -26.68 -54.39 -8.99
CA GLY A 595 -26.18 -53.19 -9.66
C GLY A 595 -27.23 -52.06 -9.91
N GLU A 596 -28.34 -52.08 -9.18
CA GLU A 596 -29.44 -51.15 -9.43
C GLU A 596 -29.39 -49.90 -8.54
N VAL A 597 -28.49 -49.77 -7.58
CA VAL A 597 -28.40 -48.60 -6.70
C VAL A 597 -27.31 -47.66 -7.19
N LEU A 598 -27.73 -46.51 -7.72
CA LEU A 598 -26.79 -45.41 -8.07
C LEU A 598 -26.01 -44.96 -6.84
N MET A 599 -24.70 -45.22 -6.85
CA MET A 599 -23.78 -44.79 -5.80
C MET A 599 -23.33 -43.34 -6.04
N ALA A 600 -22.90 -42.64 -4.97
CA ALA A 600 -22.36 -41.28 -5.10
C ALA A 600 -21.12 -41.25 -6.01
N THR A 601 -20.38 -42.33 -6.11
CA THR A 601 -19.22 -42.54 -7.00
C THR A 601 -19.60 -42.57 -8.49
N ASP A 602 -20.83 -42.95 -8.84
CA ASP A 602 -21.29 -42.96 -10.23
C ASP A 602 -21.71 -41.60 -10.75
N LEU A 603 -21.89 -40.64 -9.83
CA LEU A 603 -22.33 -39.25 -10.12
C LEU A 603 -21.21 -38.23 -10.05
N ILE A 604 -20.05 -38.61 -9.52
CA ILE A 604 -18.92 -37.71 -9.31
C ILE A 604 -17.80 -38.07 -10.29
N ASP A 605 -17.57 -37.15 -11.24
CA ASP A 605 -16.45 -37.21 -12.16
C ASP A 605 -15.12 -36.90 -11.41
N ALA A 606 -14.02 -37.57 -11.76
CA ALA A 606 -12.70 -37.38 -11.16
C ALA A 606 -12.22 -35.92 -11.24
N ASP A 607 -12.57 -35.23 -12.34
CA ASP A 607 -12.25 -33.81 -12.51
C ASP A 607 -12.98 -32.92 -11.50
N ARG A 608 -14.28 -33.16 -11.28
CA ARG A 608 -15.09 -32.44 -10.28
C ARG A 608 -14.68 -32.77 -8.84
N PHE A 609 -14.25 -34.02 -8.62
CA PHE A 609 -13.72 -34.41 -7.33
C PHE A 609 -12.35 -33.78 -7.09
N GLY A 610 -11.48 -33.68 -8.10
CA GLY A 610 -10.21 -32.95 -8.07
C GLY A 610 -10.38 -31.45 -7.89
N GLU A 611 -11.39 -30.82 -8.50
CA GLU A 611 -11.68 -29.38 -8.32
C GLU A 611 -12.15 -29.02 -6.90
N ARG A 612 -12.91 -29.91 -6.26
CA ARG A 612 -13.27 -29.76 -4.83
C ARG A 612 -12.09 -29.90 -3.88
N HIS A 613 -10.98 -30.43 -4.37
CA HIS A 613 -9.77 -30.71 -3.63
C HIS A 613 -8.67 -29.70 -3.90
N ALA A 614 -8.93 -28.63 -4.68
CA ALA A 614 -8.01 -27.55 -4.86
C ALA A 614 -7.64 -26.96 -3.49
N GLU A 615 -6.36 -26.87 -3.19
CA GLU A 615 -5.89 -26.23 -1.97
C GLU A 615 -6.45 -24.81 -1.90
N ILE A 616 -7.19 -24.51 -0.84
CA ILE A 616 -7.65 -23.14 -0.56
C ILE A 616 -6.40 -22.35 -0.22
N ASP A 617 -6.22 -21.25 -0.92
CA ASP A 617 -5.17 -20.29 -0.59
C ASP A 617 -5.39 -19.76 0.84
N THR A 618 -4.60 -20.28 1.78
CA THR A 618 -4.68 -19.95 3.21
C THR A 618 -4.07 -18.58 3.53
N ARG A 619 -3.44 -17.91 2.54
CA ARG A 619 -2.90 -16.57 2.72
C ARG A 619 -4.00 -15.57 3.03
N SER A 620 -3.73 -14.67 3.95
CA SER A 620 -4.62 -13.55 4.25
C SER A 620 -4.85 -12.67 3.02
N THR A 621 -5.94 -11.92 3.00
CA THR A 621 -6.22 -10.93 1.94
C THR A 621 -5.05 -9.94 1.77
N ALA A 622 -4.39 -9.56 2.86
CA ALA A 622 -3.24 -8.67 2.84
C ALA A 622 -2.01 -9.32 2.16
N GLU A 623 -1.72 -10.60 2.44
CA GLU A 623 -0.60 -11.33 1.83
C GLU A 623 -0.83 -11.58 0.34
N ARG A 624 -2.06 -11.91 -0.08
CA ARG A 624 -2.42 -12.03 -1.49
C ARG A 624 -2.27 -10.71 -2.22
N ALA A 625 -2.76 -9.62 -1.61
CA ALA A 625 -2.65 -8.28 -2.17
C ALA A 625 -1.20 -7.79 -2.29
N ALA A 626 -0.33 -8.16 -1.36
CA ALA A 626 1.10 -7.82 -1.41
C ALA A 626 1.84 -8.57 -2.54
N ALA A 627 1.38 -9.77 -2.90
CA ALA A 627 1.99 -10.59 -3.95
C ALA A 627 1.49 -10.25 -5.36
N ASP A 628 0.35 -9.59 -5.50
CA ASP A 628 -0.28 -9.30 -6.78
C ASP A 628 -0.19 -7.80 -7.14
N ARG A 629 0.59 -7.49 -8.19
CA ARG A 629 0.68 -6.14 -8.73
C ARG A 629 -0.68 -5.62 -9.24
N GLY A 630 -1.51 -6.48 -9.77
CA GLY A 630 -2.84 -6.15 -10.30
C GLY A 630 -3.92 -5.96 -9.24
N TRP A 631 -3.61 -6.23 -7.96
CA TRP A 631 -4.59 -6.16 -6.88
C TRP A 631 -5.16 -4.75 -6.71
N THR A 632 -6.49 -4.68 -6.62
CA THR A 632 -7.22 -3.44 -6.38
C THR A 632 -7.88 -3.44 -5.01
N PHE A 633 -7.49 -2.46 -4.19
CA PHE A 633 -8.01 -2.33 -2.84
C PHE A 633 -9.40 -1.70 -2.81
N GLY A 634 -10.20 -2.09 -1.83
CA GLY A 634 -11.52 -1.51 -1.59
C GLY A 634 -11.44 -0.09 -1.03
N HIS A 635 -10.40 0.22 -0.24
CA HIS A 635 -10.10 1.55 0.26
C HIS A 635 -8.60 1.73 0.42
N VAL A 636 -8.09 2.93 0.11
CA VAL A 636 -6.68 3.28 0.28
C VAL A 636 -6.55 4.49 1.19
N ILE A 637 -5.69 4.37 2.19
CA ILE A 637 -5.31 5.48 3.07
C ILE A 637 -3.86 5.85 2.77
N VAL A 638 -3.61 7.13 2.57
CA VAL A 638 -2.26 7.66 2.34
C VAL A 638 -1.94 8.65 3.45
N ASP A 639 -0.99 8.31 4.30
CA ASP A 639 -0.51 9.25 5.33
C ASP A 639 0.75 9.97 4.86
N GLU A 640 0.96 11.18 5.36
CA GLU A 640 1.99 12.12 4.90
C GLU A 640 1.99 12.30 3.36
N ALA A 641 0.78 12.31 2.80
CA ALA A 641 0.54 12.27 1.36
C ALA A 641 1.16 13.44 0.57
N GLN A 642 1.50 14.55 1.24
CA GLN A 642 2.21 15.67 0.61
C GLN A 642 3.63 15.29 0.14
N GLU A 643 4.19 14.19 0.65
CA GLU A 643 5.52 13.70 0.24
C GLU A 643 5.48 12.91 -1.08
N LEU A 644 4.31 12.44 -1.50
CA LEU A 644 4.19 11.61 -2.70
C LEU A 644 4.49 12.40 -3.97
N SER A 645 5.37 11.84 -4.80
CA SER A 645 5.67 12.34 -6.13
C SER A 645 4.54 12.08 -7.13
N ALA A 646 4.57 12.73 -8.29
CA ALA A 646 3.59 12.52 -9.35
C ALA A 646 3.57 11.05 -9.83
N MET A 647 4.73 10.40 -9.92
CA MET A 647 4.82 8.97 -10.28
C MET A 647 4.25 8.07 -9.18
N ALA A 648 4.52 8.38 -7.89
CA ALA A 648 3.92 7.66 -6.78
C ALA A 648 2.39 7.76 -6.78
N TRP A 649 1.83 8.94 -7.06
CA TRP A 649 0.39 9.11 -7.20
C TRP A 649 -0.19 8.26 -8.34
N ARG A 650 0.49 8.13 -9.49
CA ARG A 650 0.04 7.25 -10.58
C ARG A 650 -0.08 5.80 -10.10
N MET A 651 0.95 5.28 -9.41
CA MET A 651 0.96 3.94 -8.85
C MET A 651 -0.20 3.73 -7.85
N VAL A 652 -0.36 4.65 -6.88
CA VAL A 652 -1.43 4.57 -5.87
C VAL A 652 -2.82 4.60 -6.51
N MET A 653 -3.02 5.46 -7.51
CA MET A 653 -4.30 5.57 -8.21
C MET A 653 -4.67 4.31 -9.00
N ARG A 654 -3.71 3.53 -9.48
CA ARG A 654 -3.97 2.22 -10.10
C ARG A 654 -4.44 1.20 -9.07
N ARG A 655 -3.92 1.25 -7.84
CA ARG A 655 -4.33 0.35 -6.74
C ARG A 655 -5.76 0.58 -6.23
N CYS A 656 -6.36 1.73 -6.54
CA CYS A 656 -7.72 2.07 -6.14
C CYS A 656 -8.53 2.67 -7.30
N PRO A 657 -8.98 1.87 -8.26
CA PRO A 657 -9.79 2.35 -9.40
C PRO A 657 -11.10 3.01 -8.98
N SER A 658 -11.70 2.55 -7.87
CA SER A 658 -12.91 3.13 -7.29
C SER A 658 -12.73 4.54 -6.75
N ARG A 659 -11.47 4.98 -6.53
CA ARG A 659 -11.13 6.26 -5.89
C ARG A 659 -11.65 6.39 -4.45
N SER A 660 -12.01 5.29 -3.81
CA SER A 660 -12.36 5.28 -2.39
C SER A 660 -11.08 5.48 -1.55
N MET A 661 -10.76 6.71 -1.20
CA MET A 661 -9.47 7.05 -0.59
C MET A 661 -9.62 8.05 0.55
N THR A 662 -8.78 7.88 1.57
CA THR A 662 -8.55 8.88 2.62
C THR A 662 -7.11 9.36 2.52
N ILE A 663 -6.93 10.60 2.11
CA ILE A 663 -5.63 11.24 1.92
C ILE A 663 -5.37 12.16 3.10
N VAL A 664 -4.30 11.89 3.83
CA VAL A 664 -3.98 12.62 5.06
C VAL A 664 -2.63 13.30 4.91
N GLY A 665 -2.53 14.58 5.25
CA GLY A 665 -1.26 15.27 5.10
C GLY A 665 -1.29 16.73 5.55
N ASP A 666 -0.15 17.38 5.33
CA ASP A 666 0.06 18.80 5.59
C ASP A 666 0.98 19.37 4.52
N VAL A 667 0.43 20.16 3.60
CA VAL A 667 1.23 20.76 2.53
C VAL A 667 2.33 21.72 3.05
N ALA A 668 2.22 22.17 4.30
CA ALA A 668 3.25 22.98 4.95
C ALA A 668 4.48 22.18 5.41
N GLN A 669 4.31 20.87 5.62
CA GLN A 669 5.36 19.94 6.03
C GLN A 669 6.06 19.26 4.84
N THR A 670 5.76 19.65 3.60
CA THR A 670 6.38 19.04 2.43
C THR A 670 7.88 19.31 2.40
N GLY A 671 8.69 18.27 2.62
CA GLY A 671 10.16 18.34 2.54
C GLY A 671 10.70 17.71 1.25
N ASP A 672 9.99 16.73 0.64
CA ASP A 672 10.43 16.12 -0.60
C ASP A 672 10.33 17.10 -1.78
N ALA A 673 11.39 17.20 -2.58
CA ALA A 673 11.44 18.07 -3.75
C ALA A 673 10.37 17.70 -4.80
N ALA A 674 10.04 16.40 -4.92
CA ALA A 674 9.00 15.88 -5.79
C ALA A 674 7.59 15.93 -5.18
N GLY A 675 7.47 16.27 -3.88
CA GLY A 675 6.22 16.30 -3.16
C GLY A 675 5.28 17.44 -3.59
N THR A 676 4.03 17.39 -3.12
CA THR A 676 3.01 18.37 -3.53
C THR A 676 2.95 19.59 -2.62
N SER A 677 2.61 20.73 -3.20
CA SER A 677 2.28 21.98 -2.49
C SER A 677 0.78 22.31 -2.57
N SER A 678 -0.04 21.47 -3.21
CA SER A 678 -1.47 21.75 -3.40
C SER A 678 -2.23 20.46 -3.72
N TRP A 679 -3.21 20.14 -2.89
CA TRP A 679 -4.11 19.00 -3.10
C TRP A 679 -4.86 19.07 -4.42
N ALA A 680 -5.37 20.26 -4.76
CA ALA A 680 -6.09 20.46 -6.02
C ALA A 680 -5.21 20.17 -7.25
N ARG A 681 -3.93 20.58 -7.22
CA ARG A 681 -3.01 20.36 -8.34
C ARG A 681 -2.69 18.87 -8.52
N VAL A 682 -2.41 18.15 -7.44
CA VAL A 682 -1.99 16.74 -7.52
C VAL A 682 -3.15 15.80 -7.85
N LEU A 683 -4.37 16.13 -7.42
CA LEU A 683 -5.55 15.30 -7.64
C LEU A 683 -6.29 15.62 -8.95
N ALA A 684 -6.06 16.81 -9.53
CA ALA A 684 -6.74 17.25 -10.76
C ALA A 684 -6.66 16.24 -11.93
N PRO A 685 -5.52 15.58 -12.21
CA PRO A 685 -5.43 14.61 -13.31
C PRO A 685 -6.33 13.37 -13.13
N TYR A 686 -6.73 13.04 -11.90
CA TYR A 686 -7.43 11.80 -11.57
C TYR A 686 -8.92 11.98 -11.29
N VAL A 687 -9.29 13.09 -10.62
CA VAL A 687 -10.66 13.33 -10.18
C VAL A 687 -11.15 14.76 -10.44
N GLY A 688 -10.32 15.62 -11.01
CA GLY A 688 -10.66 17.04 -11.20
C GLY A 688 -10.86 17.74 -9.85
N THR A 689 -12.05 18.26 -9.64
CA THR A 689 -12.45 18.93 -8.37
C THR A 689 -13.29 18.03 -7.46
N ARG A 690 -13.50 16.76 -7.83
CA ARG A 690 -14.35 15.81 -7.09
C ARG A 690 -13.61 15.17 -5.92
N PHE A 691 -13.27 15.96 -4.94
CA PHE A 691 -12.77 15.51 -3.63
C PHE A 691 -13.29 16.43 -2.53
N VAL A 692 -13.39 15.91 -1.33
CA VAL A 692 -13.78 16.68 -0.14
C VAL A 692 -12.52 17.01 0.65
N LEU A 693 -12.38 18.28 1.06
CA LEU A 693 -11.28 18.77 1.89
C LEU A 693 -11.80 19.11 3.29
N GLU A 694 -11.38 18.32 4.27
CA GLU A 694 -11.63 18.56 5.68
C GLU A 694 -10.35 19.07 6.36
N ARG A 695 -10.48 20.00 7.29
CA ARG A 695 -9.34 20.60 7.99
C ARG A 695 -9.41 20.37 9.48
N LEU A 696 -8.30 19.90 10.06
CA LEU A 696 -8.09 19.81 11.49
C LEU A 696 -7.36 21.07 11.97
N THR A 697 -7.98 21.81 12.87
CA THR A 697 -7.53 23.17 13.27
C THR A 697 -6.91 23.22 14.65
N VAL A 698 -7.11 22.18 15.46
CA VAL A 698 -6.69 22.10 16.87
C VAL A 698 -5.53 21.14 17.04
N ASN A 699 -4.44 21.66 17.62
CA ASN A 699 -3.27 20.85 17.99
C ASN A 699 -3.39 20.40 19.45
N TYR A 700 -3.46 19.10 19.64
CA TYR A 700 -3.59 18.45 20.94
C TYR A 700 -2.25 17.99 21.52
N ARG A 701 -1.19 17.89 20.70
CA ARG A 701 0.07 17.23 21.02
C ARG A 701 1.15 18.18 21.51
N THR A 702 1.50 19.16 20.68
CA THR A 702 2.64 20.05 20.88
C THR A 702 2.24 21.26 21.73
N GLY A 703 3.07 21.60 22.72
CA GLY A 703 2.85 22.77 23.56
C GLY A 703 2.78 24.09 22.79
N ALA A 704 2.00 25.03 23.30
CA ALA A 704 1.84 26.35 22.67
C ALA A 704 3.17 27.12 22.52
N GLU A 705 4.10 26.92 23.46
CA GLU A 705 5.43 27.52 23.48
C GLU A 705 6.27 27.04 22.29
N ILE A 706 6.22 25.75 21.96
CA ILE A 706 6.93 25.15 20.82
C ILE A 706 6.25 25.57 19.52
N MET A 707 4.91 25.54 19.47
CA MET A 707 4.15 25.95 18.27
C MET A 707 4.33 27.41 17.91
N ALA A 708 4.63 28.27 18.90
CA ALA A 708 4.94 29.67 18.63
C ALA A 708 6.26 29.83 17.84
N VAL A 709 7.29 29.03 18.16
CA VAL A 709 8.57 29.00 17.41
C VAL A 709 8.36 28.41 16.02
N ALA A 710 7.67 27.27 15.96
CA ALA A 710 7.35 26.62 14.67
C ALA A 710 6.51 27.50 13.76
N GLY A 711 5.58 28.30 14.32
CA GLY A 711 4.76 29.24 13.58
C GLY A 711 5.57 30.36 12.90
N ASP A 712 6.65 30.82 13.53
CA ASP A 712 7.55 31.81 12.93
C ASP A 712 8.25 31.21 11.69
N VAL A 713 8.70 29.93 11.75
CA VAL A 713 9.28 29.22 10.60
C VAL A 713 8.26 28.98 9.50
N LEU A 714 7.01 28.64 9.88
CA LEU A 714 5.93 28.48 8.92
C LEU A 714 5.64 29.75 8.13
N ALA A 715 5.71 30.94 8.78
CA ALA A 715 5.50 32.22 8.15
C ALA A 715 6.54 32.55 7.04
N MET A 716 7.76 31.95 7.10
CA MET A 716 8.76 32.09 6.03
C MET A 716 8.32 31.50 4.71
N GLN A 717 7.44 30.50 4.73
CA GLN A 717 6.98 29.83 3.52
C GLN A 717 6.04 30.68 2.66
N GLY A 718 5.60 31.85 3.16
CA GLY A 718 4.90 32.89 2.40
C GLY A 718 3.54 32.52 1.80
N ARG A 719 2.97 31.38 2.18
CA ARG A 719 1.76 30.79 1.56
C ARG A 719 0.46 31.12 2.29
N GLY A 720 0.45 32.07 3.21
CA GLY A 720 -0.72 32.38 4.06
C GLY A 720 -1.09 31.23 5.01
N LEU A 721 -0.14 30.31 5.24
CA LEU A 721 -0.30 29.17 6.13
C LEU A 721 -0.34 29.66 7.59
N ARG A 722 -1.18 29.04 8.40
CA ARG A 722 -1.31 29.33 9.82
C ARG A 722 -1.06 28.08 10.63
N ALA A 723 -0.26 28.19 11.68
CA ALA A 723 -0.07 27.10 12.63
C ALA A 723 -1.39 26.76 13.35
N PRO A 724 -1.66 25.47 13.62
CA PRO A 724 -2.84 25.07 14.37
C PRO A 724 -2.77 25.59 15.81
N ARG A 725 -3.92 25.84 16.42
CA ARG A 725 -4.01 26.36 17.77
C ARG A 725 -3.77 25.25 18.79
N SER A 726 -2.73 25.38 19.62
CA SER A 726 -2.45 24.43 20.70
C SER A 726 -3.41 24.58 21.88
N VAL A 727 -3.93 23.44 22.34
CA VAL A 727 -4.74 23.34 23.58
C VAL A 727 -3.82 23.28 24.81
N ARG A 728 -2.63 22.68 24.63
CA ARG A 728 -1.70 22.37 25.71
C ARG A 728 -0.66 23.46 25.89
N ARG A 729 -0.29 23.72 27.14
CA ARG A 729 0.93 24.45 27.53
C ARG A 729 1.90 23.46 28.19
N SER A 730 3.13 23.40 27.68
CA SER A 730 4.14 22.50 28.23
C SER A 730 4.76 23.04 29.54
N GLY A 731 4.73 24.35 29.74
CA GLY A 731 5.43 25.05 30.80
C GLY A 731 6.95 25.11 30.62
N HIS A 732 7.47 24.45 29.60
CA HIS A 732 8.90 24.47 29.24
C HIS A 732 9.12 25.47 28.11
N VAL A 733 10.03 26.42 28.36
CA VAL A 733 10.37 27.43 27.36
C VAL A 733 11.42 26.86 26.40
N PRO A 734 11.16 26.85 25.09
CA PRO A 734 12.16 26.42 24.11
C PRO A 734 13.44 27.25 24.21
N TRP A 735 14.58 26.55 24.12
CA TRP A 735 15.89 27.16 24.34
C TRP A 735 16.86 26.96 23.18
N ARG A 736 17.92 27.83 23.11
CA ARG A 736 19.04 27.72 22.17
C ARG A 736 20.37 27.71 22.87
N LEU A 737 21.35 27.03 22.29
CA LEU A 737 22.71 26.95 22.75
C LEU A 737 23.68 27.14 21.58
N ALA A 738 24.50 28.20 21.64
CA ALA A 738 25.59 28.39 20.70
C ALA A 738 26.81 27.56 21.14
N VAL A 739 27.38 26.79 20.22
CA VAL A 739 28.56 25.93 20.50
C VAL A 739 29.57 26.12 19.38
N PRO A 740 30.88 26.35 19.69
CA PRO A 740 31.91 26.33 18.67
C PRO A 740 32.00 24.96 17.99
N GLU A 741 32.33 24.92 16.67
CA GLU A 741 32.36 23.68 15.89
C GLU A 741 33.24 22.60 16.54
N GLY A 742 34.44 22.96 17.05
CA GLY A 742 35.34 22.01 17.70
C GLY A 742 34.82 21.41 19.01
N ASP A 743 33.82 22.06 19.66
CA ASP A 743 33.24 21.62 20.92
C ASP A 743 31.87 20.97 20.75
N LEU A 744 31.34 20.84 19.52
CA LEU A 744 30.00 20.36 19.26
C LEU A 744 29.77 18.94 19.80
N GLU A 745 30.64 18.00 19.46
CA GLU A 745 30.49 16.60 19.84
C GLU A 745 30.51 16.37 21.36
N PRO A 746 31.53 16.81 22.11
CA PRO A 746 31.57 16.60 23.55
C PRO A 746 30.45 17.34 24.28
N ARG A 747 30.00 18.47 23.75
CA ARG A 747 28.93 19.25 24.33
C ARG A 747 27.59 18.61 24.09
N LEU A 748 27.36 18.12 22.88
CA LEU A 748 26.11 17.39 22.51
C LEU A 748 25.98 16.13 23.37
N ALA A 749 27.05 15.36 23.57
CA ALA A 749 27.04 14.16 24.40
C ALA A 749 26.56 14.45 25.83
N ARG A 750 27.10 15.54 26.46
CA ARG A 750 26.69 15.96 27.80
C ARG A 750 25.24 16.44 27.82
N LEU A 751 24.86 17.25 26.84
CA LEU A 751 23.51 17.80 26.74
C LEU A 751 22.44 16.70 26.57
N VAL A 752 22.73 15.69 25.78
CA VAL A 752 21.86 14.53 25.59
C VAL A 752 21.68 13.78 26.93
N ALA A 753 22.75 13.56 27.70
CA ALA A 753 22.64 12.92 29.00
C ALA A 753 21.82 13.75 30.00
N GLU A 754 22.01 15.09 30.03
CA GLU A 754 21.25 16.02 30.88
C GLU A 754 19.76 16.01 30.53
N GLU A 755 19.41 16.16 29.23
CA GLU A 755 18.03 16.22 28.77
C GLU A 755 17.33 14.86 28.91
N HIS A 756 18.04 13.74 28.66
CA HIS A 756 17.49 12.42 28.88
C HIS A 756 17.16 12.16 30.38
N ALA A 757 18.06 12.56 31.26
CA ALA A 757 17.79 12.48 32.73
C ALA A 757 16.58 13.36 33.12
N ALA A 758 16.45 14.56 32.51
CA ALA A 758 15.34 15.46 32.77
C ALA A 758 14.00 14.95 32.22
N CYS A 759 14.02 14.09 31.20
CA CYS A 759 12.81 13.47 30.64
C CYS A 759 12.14 12.45 31.56
N GLY A 760 12.75 12.00 32.64
CA GLY A 760 12.13 11.13 33.64
C GLY A 760 11.60 9.80 33.10
N GLY A 761 12.27 9.19 32.11
CA GLY A 761 11.85 7.96 31.42
C GLY A 761 11.09 8.19 30.11
N GLY A 762 10.96 9.43 29.67
CA GLY A 762 10.46 9.78 28.33
C GLY A 762 11.52 9.61 27.25
N ARG A 763 11.13 9.76 25.99
CA ARG A 763 12.00 9.59 24.82
C ARG A 763 12.59 10.90 24.34
N LEU A 764 13.89 10.88 24.05
CA LEU A 764 14.64 11.99 23.50
C LEU A 764 15.07 11.69 22.07
N ALA A 765 14.80 12.61 21.14
CA ALA A 765 15.40 12.57 19.80
C ALA A 765 16.42 13.69 19.60
N VAL A 766 17.51 13.36 18.93
CA VAL A 766 18.47 14.33 18.41
C VAL A 766 18.28 14.38 16.90
N ILE A 767 17.73 15.49 16.40
CA ILE A 767 17.49 15.67 14.96
C ILE A 767 18.65 16.45 14.38
N VAL A 768 19.30 15.84 13.39
CA VAL A 768 20.58 16.30 12.82
C VAL A 768 20.47 16.50 11.30
N PRO A 769 21.31 17.34 10.68
CA PRO A 769 21.45 17.39 9.22
C PRO A 769 21.83 16.03 8.65
N THR A 770 21.36 15.72 7.44
CA THR A 770 21.63 14.44 6.76
C THR A 770 23.14 14.19 6.62
N SER A 771 23.89 15.23 6.30
CA SER A 771 25.36 15.20 6.15
C SER A 771 26.13 14.88 7.44
N ARG A 772 25.52 15.06 8.62
CA ARG A 772 26.15 14.84 9.93
C ARG A 772 25.64 13.58 10.66
N ARG A 773 24.70 12.86 10.08
CA ARG A 773 23.98 11.77 10.77
C ARG A 773 24.91 10.68 11.30
N GLU A 774 25.80 10.15 10.47
CA GLU A 774 26.71 9.07 10.87
C GLU A 774 27.67 9.51 11.96
N GLN A 775 28.25 10.70 11.80
CA GLN A 775 29.19 11.28 12.76
C GLN A 775 28.55 11.46 14.15
N LEU A 776 27.39 12.10 14.20
CA LEU A 776 26.72 12.43 15.46
C LEU A 776 26.02 11.25 16.12
N ALA A 777 25.62 10.23 15.33
CA ALA A 777 25.06 8.99 15.88
C ALA A 777 26.09 8.24 16.75
N GLY A 778 27.34 8.16 16.31
CA GLY A 778 28.44 7.57 17.11
C GLY A 778 28.66 8.29 18.43
N VAL A 779 28.56 9.62 18.43
CA VAL A 779 28.75 10.46 19.64
C VAL A 779 27.61 10.24 20.65
N VAL A 780 26.39 10.25 20.21
CA VAL A 780 25.22 10.09 21.07
C VAL A 780 25.10 8.64 21.58
N GLY A 781 25.40 7.63 20.76
CA GLY A 781 25.39 6.23 21.17
C GLY A 781 26.38 5.93 22.30
N SER A 782 27.57 6.53 22.25
CA SER A 782 28.57 6.40 23.32
C SER A 782 28.13 7.11 24.61
N ALA A 783 27.39 8.22 24.52
CA ALA A 783 26.91 8.96 25.68
C ALA A 783 25.71 8.25 26.37
N ALA A 784 24.87 7.58 25.62
CA ALA A 784 23.73 6.84 26.14
C ALA A 784 24.12 5.54 26.87
N ALA A 785 25.27 4.95 26.50
CA ALA A 785 25.79 3.72 27.13
C ALA A 785 26.34 3.90 28.56
N GLY A 786 26.53 5.12 29.06
CA GLY A 786 27.08 5.42 30.39
C GLY A 786 28.54 4.97 30.52
N PRO A 787 29.36 5.49 31.49
CA PRO A 787 30.69 4.96 31.76
C PRO A 787 30.55 3.52 32.24
N ALA A 788 31.03 2.56 31.45
CA ALA A 788 31.17 1.17 31.90
C ALA A 788 31.93 1.19 33.25
N ALA A 789 31.28 0.68 34.27
CA ALA A 789 31.91 0.50 35.55
C ALA A 789 33.18 -0.33 35.34
N SER A 790 34.33 0.33 35.44
CA SER A 790 35.63 -0.33 35.48
C SER A 790 35.69 -1.14 36.79
N GLY A 791 35.16 -2.34 36.74
CA GLY A 791 35.29 -3.33 37.79
C GLY A 791 36.69 -3.89 37.73
N ASP A 792 37.42 -3.66 38.79
CA ASP A 792 38.72 -4.19 39.17
C ASP A 792 38.77 -5.72 38.99
N PRO A 793 39.79 -6.32 38.34
CA PRO A 793 39.94 -7.78 38.27
C PRO A 793 40.67 -8.30 39.50
N GLY A 794 39.95 -8.64 40.54
CA GLY A 794 40.56 -9.21 41.76
C GLY A 794 39.65 -10.19 42.48
N THR A 795 40.13 -11.42 42.46
CA THR A 795 39.89 -12.58 43.32
C THR A 795 38.89 -13.66 42.82
N THR A 796 39.53 -14.72 42.35
CA THR A 796 39.08 -16.10 42.31
C THR A 796 38.57 -16.57 43.67
N ASP A 797 37.38 -17.16 43.72
CA ASP A 797 37.13 -18.30 44.60
C ASP A 797 36.22 -19.35 43.94
N ALA A 798 36.66 -20.61 44.10
CA ALA A 798 36.07 -21.77 43.51
C ALA A 798 35.03 -22.38 44.45
N GLY A 799 33.88 -22.78 43.94
CA GLY A 799 32.88 -23.51 44.75
C GLY A 799 31.73 -24.07 44.00
N THR A 800 31.89 -25.25 43.41
CA THR A 800 31.02 -26.44 43.35
C THR A 800 29.50 -26.31 43.00
N THR A 801 29.18 -26.89 41.83
CA THR A 801 28.06 -27.85 41.48
C THR A 801 26.63 -27.54 41.91
N ASP A 802 25.71 -27.40 40.93
CA ASP A 802 24.74 -28.45 40.67
C ASP A 802 24.10 -28.35 39.28
N ALA A 803 23.67 -29.50 38.80
CA ALA A 803 23.26 -29.80 37.43
C ALA A 803 21.79 -29.45 37.18
N GLY A 804 21.50 -29.12 35.96
CA GLY A 804 20.12 -29.25 35.49
C GLY A 804 19.74 -28.46 34.23
N THR A 805 19.70 -29.18 33.13
CA THR A 805 18.85 -29.01 31.93
C THR A 805 19.30 -28.07 30.82
N THR A 806 19.86 -28.69 29.81
CA THR A 806 20.10 -28.33 28.43
C THR A 806 18.89 -27.70 27.71
N ARG A 807 19.13 -26.57 27.06
CA ARG A 807 18.41 -26.21 25.83
C ARG A 807 19.39 -25.62 24.84
N ALA A 808 19.55 -26.34 23.73
CA ALA A 808 20.43 -26.01 22.62
C ALA A 808 19.98 -24.70 21.95
N GLY A 809 20.87 -23.72 21.91
CA GLY A 809 20.76 -22.53 21.08
C GLY A 809 21.85 -22.60 20.02
N THR A 810 21.47 -22.64 18.79
CA THR A 810 22.30 -22.62 17.57
C THR A 810 23.18 -21.37 17.52
N ALA A 811 24.47 -21.57 17.39
CA ALA A 811 25.48 -20.55 17.13
C ALA A 811 25.30 -20.04 15.67
N GLY A 812 24.88 -18.79 15.50
CA GLY A 812 24.88 -18.07 14.23
C GLY A 812 26.17 -17.28 14.06
N LYS A 813 26.78 -17.43 12.92
CA LYS A 813 28.01 -16.85 12.40
C LYS A 813 28.01 -15.31 12.54
N ALA A 814 29.18 -14.80 12.97
CA ALA A 814 29.55 -13.38 12.79
C ALA A 814 29.62 -13.03 11.29
N GLY A 815 28.76 -12.14 10.87
CA GLY A 815 28.75 -11.51 9.54
C GLY A 815 28.84 -10.00 9.73
N THR A 816 29.78 -9.41 9.05
CA THR A 816 30.17 -8.02 8.85
C THR A 816 29.10 -6.96 9.03
N ALA A 817 29.45 -5.90 9.78
CA ALA A 817 28.72 -4.67 10.05
C ALA A 817 28.15 -4.00 8.81
N GLY A 818 26.81 -4.02 8.69
CA GLY A 818 26.00 -3.05 7.95
C GLY A 818 25.10 -2.38 8.98
N GLY A 819 24.99 -1.04 8.95
CA GLY A 819 24.37 -0.20 9.96
C GLY A 819 23.06 -0.76 10.52
N GLU A 820 23.09 -1.13 11.78
CA GLU A 820 21.92 -1.56 12.54
C GLU A 820 21.01 -0.36 12.76
N ASP A 821 19.80 -0.46 12.27
CA ASP A 821 18.67 0.42 12.56
C ASP A 821 18.58 0.60 14.09
N SER A 822 18.87 1.80 14.59
CA SER A 822 18.52 2.15 15.97
C SER A 822 17.03 1.90 16.13
N SER A 823 16.65 1.00 17.03
CA SER A 823 15.25 0.57 17.12
C SER A 823 14.41 1.79 17.52
N ALA A 824 13.24 1.95 16.90
CA ALA A 824 12.32 3.04 17.23
C ALA A 824 11.85 3.01 18.69
N GLU A 825 12.25 2.02 19.46
CA GLU A 825 11.94 1.82 20.88
C GLU A 825 13.04 2.34 21.83
N ASP A 826 14.20 2.73 21.30
CA ASP A 826 15.31 3.22 22.14
C ASP A 826 14.94 4.53 22.87
N PRO A 827 15.38 4.72 24.11
CA PRO A 827 15.09 5.92 24.91
C PRO A 827 15.73 7.19 24.33
N VAL A 828 16.86 7.07 23.61
CA VAL A 828 17.53 8.15 22.92
C VAL A 828 17.84 7.72 21.49
N VAL A 829 17.40 8.50 20.50
CA VAL A 829 17.61 8.21 19.09
C VAL A 829 18.21 9.40 18.34
N VAL A 830 19.08 9.14 17.35
CA VAL A 830 19.59 10.16 16.43
C VAL A 830 18.96 9.95 15.07
N LEU A 831 18.30 10.98 14.55
CA LEU A 831 17.52 10.91 13.34
C LEU A 831 17.77 12.12 12.43
N THR A 832 17.69 11.90 11.14
CA THR A 832 17.50 13.00 10.19
C THR A 832 16.05 13.50 10.24
N VAL A 833 15.78 14.64 9.68
CA VAL A 833 14.39 15.17 9.58
C VAL A 833 13.49 14.17 8.84
N ARG A 834 14.00 13.52 7.80
CA ARG A 834 13.26 12.53 6.99
C ARG A 834 12.88 11.30 7.80
N GLU A 835 13.80 10.76 8.61
CA GLU A 835 13.55 9.63 9.51
C GLU A 835 12.60 9.99 10.66
N ALA A 836 12.62 11.23 11.13
CA ALA A 836 11.77 11.73 12.21
C ALA A 836 10.31 12.01 11.78
N LYS A 837 10.01 12.01 10.46
CA LYS A 837 8.63 12.25 9.97
C LYS A 837 7.67 11.17 10.47
N GLY A 838 6.52 11.61 10.97
CA GLY A 838 5.50 10.74 11.55
C GLY A 838 5.77 10.30 12.99
N LEU A 839 6.99 10.41 13.50
CA LEU A 839 7.37 10.03 14.86
C LEU A 839 7.15 11.16 15.88
N GLU A 840 7.06 10.80 17.17
CA GLU A 840 6.84 11.70 18.28
C GLU A 840 7.79 11.40 19.43
N PHE A 841 8.25 12.47 20.11
CA PHE A 841 9.20 12.39 21.22
C PHE A 841 8.80 13.33 22.37
N ASP A 842 9.17 12.99 23.61
CA ASP A 842 8.91 13.86 24.75
C ASP A 842 9.81 15.11 24.68
N ALA A 843 11.08 14.92 24.31
CA ALA A 843 12.03 16.00 24.10
C ALA A 843 12.74 15.85 22.74
N VAL A 844 13.11 16.96 22.13
CA VAL A 844 13.92 17.01 20.91
C VAL A 844 15.02 18.05 21.02
N ILE A 845 16.21 17.66 20.59
CA ILE A 845 17.33 18.57 20.34
C ILE A 845 17.55 18.67 18.84
N VAL A 846 17.37 19.85 18.26
CA VAL A 846 17.66 20.12 16.84
C VAL A 846 19.09 20.67 16.76
N VAL A 847 19.94 20.02 15.99
CA VAL A 847 21.36 20.38 15.83
C VAL A 847 21.55 21.04 14.47
N GLU A 848 22.28 22.15 14.42
CA GLU A 848 22.66 22.91 13.22
C GLU A 848 21.42 23.21 12.32
N PRO A 849 20.40 23.95 12.82
CA PRO A 849 19.20 24.29 12.04
C PRO A 849 19.50 25.06 10.76
N GLU A 850 20.58 25.84 10.73
CA GLU A 850 21.12 26.54 9.57
C GLU A 850 21.46 25.58 8.42
N ARG A 851 22.08 24.42 8.74
CA ARG A 851 22.39 23.39 7.73
C ARG A 851 21.15 22.64 7.27
N ILE A 852 20.21 22.36 8.18
CA ILE A 852 18.91 21.79 7.81
C ILE A 852 18.19 22.67 6.79
N LEU A 853 18.21 24.01 6.99
CA LEU A 853 17.65 24.96 6.05
C LEU A 853 18.35 24.95 4.69
N ALA A 854 19.67 24.72 4.67
CA ALA A 854 20.48 24.80 3.45
C ALA A 854 20.51 23.47 2.64
N GLU A 855 20.28 22.32 3.29
CA GLU A 855 20.38 20.99 2.64
C GLU A 855 19.27 20.75 1.59
N SER A 856 18.16 21.46 1.67
CA SER A 856 17.01 21.22 0.81
C SER A 856 16.41 22.52 0.28
N PRO A 857 15.93 22.57 -0.97
CA PRO A 857 15.15 23.71 -1.47
C PRO A 857 13.87 23.96 -0.65
N ARG A 858 13.47 23.00 0.16
CA ARG A 858 12.33 23.06 1.09
C ARG A 858 12.76 23.04 2.56
N GLY A 859 13.97 23.46 2.86
CA GLY A 859 14.55 23.44 4.21
C GLY A 859 13.69 24.09 5.28
N ALA A 860 12.88 25.12 4.95
CA ALA A 860 11.90 25.68 5.87
C ALA A 860 10.80 24.68 6.27
N GLY A 861 10.37 23.80 5.37
CA GLY A 861 9.45 22.70 5.67
C GLY A 861 10.11 21.65 6.55
N ASP A 862 11.36 21.32 6.26
CA ASP A 862 12.14 20.34 7.04
C ASP A 862 12.41 20.86 8.46
N LEU A 863 12.79 22.14 8.61
CA LEU A 863 12.95 22.73 9.94
C LEU A 863 11.62 22.79 10.71
N TYR A 864 10.51 23.13 10.04
CA TYR A 864 9.19 23.10 10.65
C TYR A 864 8.81 21.68 11.15
N VAL A 865 9.12 20.66 10.39
CA VAL A 865 8.95 19.27 10.82
C VAL A 865 9.78 18.98 12.06
N ALA A 866 11.09 19.29 12.07
CA ALA A 866 11.98 19.05 13.20
C ALA A 866 11.49 19.73 14.50
N LEU A 867 11.09 20.99 14.41
CA LEU A 867 10.60 21.78 15.55
C LEU A 867 9.25 21.29 16.10
N THR A 868 8.48 20.52 15.33
CA THR A 868 7.14 20.05 15.72
C THR A 868 7.11 18.58 16.16
N ARG A 869 8.27 17.91 16.24
CA ARG A 869 8.37 16.53 16.75
C ARG A 869 8.27 16.42 18.26
N PRO A 870 8.75 17.41 19.07
CA PRO A 870 8.61 17.33 20.51
C PRO A 870 7.20 17.60 20.99
N THR A 871 6.83 16.93 22.09
CA THR A 871 5.57 17.16 22.80
C THR A 871 5.75 18.11 23.98
N ASN A 872 6.90 18.05 24.67
CA ASN A 872 7.15 18.76 25.93
C ASN A 872 8.31 19.75 25.83
N GLN A 873 9.47 19.32 25.34
CA GLN A 873 10.71 20.10 25.43
C GLN A 873 11.39 20.21 24.07
N LEU A 874 11.84 21.44 23.74
CA LEU A 874 12.57 21.75 22.52
C LEU A 874 13.87 22.49 22.86
N GLY A 875 14.98 21.93 22.42
CA GLY A 875 16.30 22.55 22.41
C GLY A 875 16.85 22.71 21.01
N VAL A 876 17.61 23.76 20.78
CA VAL A 876 18.31 24.02 19.50
C VAL A 876 19.78 24.27 19.79
N VAL A 877 20.65 23.51 19.14
CA VAL A 877 22.11 23.66 19.20
C VAL A 877 22.61 24.16 17.85
N HIS A 878 23.32 25.28 17.83
CA HIS A 878 23.79 25.87 16.58
C HIS A 878 25.31 26.21 16.67
N VAL A 879 25.98 26.07 15.55
CA VAL A 879 27.43 26.37 15.39
C VAL A 879 27.60 27.68 14.68
N GLU A 880 26.88 27.91 13.62
CA GLU A 880 26.86 29.14 12.85
C GLU A 880 25.87 30.17 13.45
N GLU A 881 25.68 31.30 12.80
CA GLU A 881 24.70 32.30 13.21
C GLU A 881 23.28 31.71 13.15
N LEU A 882 22.56 31.80 14.26
CA LEU A 882 21.18 31.26 14.32
C LEU A 882 20.30 32.02 13.33
N PRO A 883 19.50 31.31 12.52
CA PRO A 883 18.52 31.93 11.65
C PRO A 883 17.58 32.84 12.45
N ALA A 884 17.39 34.10 11.99
CA ALA A 884 16.61 35.13 12.69
C ALA A 884 15.16 34.68 13.02
N VAL A 885 14.60 33.73 12.25
CA VAL A 885 13.28 33.15 12.50
C VAL A 885 13.21 32.36 13.82
N LEU A 886 14.36 31.99 14.39
CA LEU A 886 14.47 31.26 15.67
C LEU A 886 14.81 32.20 16.86
N ASP A 887 14.80 33.51 16.72
CA ASP A 887 15.12 34.47 17.77
C ASP A 887 14.21 34.40 19.01
N ARG A 888 13.02 33.78 18.87
CA ARG A 888 12.10 33.53 19.99
C ARG A 888 12.66 32.54 21.01
N LEU A 889 13.67 31.73 20.63
CA LEU A 889 14.32 30.75 21.52
C LEU A 889 15.12 31.50 22.60
N ARG A 890 14.97 31.05 23.86
CA ARG A 890 15.73 31.64 24.98
C ARG A 890 17.17 31.13 25.01
N PRO A 891 18.18 31.99 25.16
CA PRO A 891 19.54 31.55 25.36
C PRO A 891 19.66 30.66 26.62
N ARG A 892 20.26 29.48 26.49
CA ARG A 892 20.59 28.61 27.61
C ARG A 892 22.00 29.00 28.05
N GLY A 893 22.16 29.47 29.30
CA GLY A 893 23.48 29.69 29.86
C GLY A 893 24.28 28.39 29.89
N LEU A 894 25.59 28.50 29.59
CA LEU A 894 26.50 27.35 29.79
C LEU A 894 26.54 27.05 31.30
N PRO A 895 26.25 25.81 31.78
CA PRO A 895 26.65 25.42 33.11
C PRO A 895 28.17 25.54 33.19
N ALA A 896 28.69 26.14 34.28
CA ALA A 896 30.10 26.44 34.50
C ALA A 896 30.92 25.16 34.46
#